data_71de6760a043a1139307bfb346858dbe
#
_entry.id   71de6760a043a1139307bfb346858dbe
#
_cell.length_a   1.000
_cell.length_b   1.000
_cell.length_c   1.000
_cell.angle_alpha   90.00
_cell.angle_beta   90.00
_cell.angle_gamma   90.00
#
_symmetry.space_group_name_H-M   'P 1'
#
loop_
_entity.id
_entity.type
_entity.pdbx_description
1 polymer ?
#
loop_
_entity_poly.entity_id
_entity_poly.type
_entity_poly.pdbx_seq_one_letter_code
_entity_poly.pdbx_strand_id
1 'polypeptide(L)'
;MKTHILTFPRFVTSLAAALILIAVPASAQEVQATPEQLLLSAQRYLLNGYYENAVQTYRMVIDSTAGITPEQEASAQFGLGQAALREGFFSDAVNAMSLFLGEFPNDPRAGQALFLRGDAYLGMSLWEQAITDFRAYMAARPGMLDSYALERIADAFIALNRQTEAVDAYKLAAESSRSLRPLLALRERVAQVYIGSGQYANAVAQYEAILSVSQNYAYRAFIDFTAAQTLLLAGDNEAAFARLTSIAGTYPDRPEAYQAIGILAENNVQMDNLLRGRISYSYGDYAGTVAALQAYSTERAVTTVPAEVHLLLGRAYRELGNTQAAITAFQTIIDQYPTDPSFGQALLEQGRTRFLANDINGAIETYLNIANTFGYLPEAAEALYRAGFLRASNGNPGEARTIFERLADNYPDSTQAIDGLFLAATEAIKVNDNAAAERYYAEIGANATGEQQAQALLQVGRLALFRGDNQIASSAFQQAAQAAPDSYFGARARDIINNVPPFGRPATVQFFFDDGALIQEAEAWLRATFGITQEGPLWPLPESLASDARLIRGTELWAVAAYDEARAEFSDLIGTYEDDALASYQLAIYFRGIAAYQDSIFAAANVIIASGVGTLEAPAYIARMRYPVYYLDVVQESANRYNVDPLLMFSLIRHESLFETTATAAAGEVGLTQVIPTTAAYIADELNFSNWQHSLLSRPYVGVEFGAFYLEENLTLFEGNVTAALSGYNAGPGRGLNWLSLSGGDHDLFLTTIDISSTRTYVQRIYGFYNIYRALYGL
;
A
#
# COMPACT_ATOMS: atom_id res chain seq x y z
N MET A 1 0.04 -16.51 45.93
CA MET A 1 1.03 -17.42 45.37
C MET A 1 2.15 -16.59 44.79
N LYS A 2 3.38 -16.83 45.25
CA LYS A 2 4.52 -15.93 45.05
C LYS A 2 5.05 -16.00 43.61
N THR A 3 5.10 -14.86 42.96
CA THR A 3 5.79 -14.61 41.70
C THR A 3 7.31 -14.60 41.92
N HIS A 4 8.03 -15.53 41.32
CA HIS A 4 9.49 -15.48 41.24
C HIS A 4 9.89 -14.67 40.01
N ILE A 5 10.44 -13.47 40.26
CA ILE A 5 11.15 -12.65 39.28
C ILE A 5 12.58 -13.20 39.24
N LEU A 6 12.95 -13.77 38.08
CA LEU A 6 14.34 -14.12 37.78
C LEU A 6 15.08 -12.87 37.30
N THR A 7 15.94 -12.36 38.17
CA THR A 7 16.90 -11.28 37.86
C THR A 7 18.13 -11.90 37.19
N PHE A 8 18.36 -11.58 35.92
CA PHE A 8 19.65 -11.80 35.26
C PHE A 8 20.62 -10.65 35.53
N PRO A 9 21.92 -10.92 35.71
CA PRO A 9 22.90 -9.90 36.03
C PRO A 9 23.21 -9.02 34.81
N ARG A 10 23.08 -7.72 35.01
CA ARG A 10 23.50 -6.67 34.06
C ARG A 10 25.02 -6.70 33.92
N PHE A 11 25.51 -7.04 32.71
CA PHE A 11 26.84 -6.57 32.30
C PHE A 11 26.67 -5.20 31.65
N VAL A 12 27.01 -4.18 32.39
CA VAL A 12 27.23 -2.84 31.88
C VAL A 12 28.60 -2.83 31.20
N THR A 13 28.61 -2.86 29.88
CA THR A 13 29.76 -2.41 29.11
C THR A 13 29.35 -1.13 28.39
N SER A 14 29.71 -0.01 28.98
CA SER A 14 29.77 1.28 28.31
C SER A 14 30.79 1.19 27.17
N LEU A 15 30.31 1.06 25.92
CA LEU A 15 31.13 1.32 24.74
C LEU A 15 30.84 2.76 24.30
N ALA A 16 31.76 3.63 24.68
CA ALA A 16 32.00 4.87 23.98
C ALA A 16 32.25 4.55 22.51
N ALA A 17 31.73 5.39 21.60
CA ALA A 17 31.98 5.31 20.17
C ALA A 17 33.49 5.21 19.93
N ALA A 18 33.97 4.00 19.75
CA ALA A 18 35.35 3.77 19.33
C ALA A 18 35.38 3.95 17.81
N LEU A 19 35.81 5.15 17.40
CA LEU A 19 36.56 5.25 16.15
C LEU A 19 37.59 4.10 16.17
N ILE A 20 37.46 3.16 15.26
CA ILE A 20 38.56 2.21 14.99
C ILE A 20 39.65 3.03 14.32
N LEU A 21 40.49 3.66 15.12
CA LEU A 21 41.82 4.04 14.78
C LEU A 21 42.62 2.73 14.67
N ILE A 22 42.70 2.22 13.43
CA ILE A 22 43.80 1.28 13.10
C ILE A 22 45.07 2.05 13.44
N ALA A 23 45.79 1.59 14.44
CA ALA A 23 47.14 2.10 14.75
C ALA A 23 48.06 1.84 13.55
N VAL A 24 48.16 2.78 12.64
CA VAL A 24 49.18 2.87 11.61
C VAL A 24 50.44 3.40 12.31
N PRO A 25 51.61 2.83 12.06
CA PRO A 25 52.85 3.30 12.66
C PRO A 25 53.11 4.77 12.30
N ALA A 26 53.64 5.53 13.23
CA ALA A 26 53.88 6.98 13.22
C ALA A 26 54.81 7.45 12.08
N SER A 27 54.41 7.31 10.83
CA SER A 27 55.02 7.90 9.64
C SER A 27 54.08 7.93 8.41
N ALA A 28 52.77 7.63 8.56
CA ALA A 28 51.79 7.91 7.53
C ALA A 28 51.27 9.33 7.72
N GLN A 29 51.55 10.23 6.79
CA GLN A 29 50.75 11.45 6.65
C GLN A 29 49.27 11.06 6.65
N GLU A 30 48.49 11.64 7.52
CA GLU A 30 47.03 11.56 7.43
C GLU A 30 46.66 12.02 6.02
N VAL A 31 46.20 11.10 5.18
CA VAL A 31 45.64 11.44 3.87
C VAL A 31 44.32 12.15 4.17
N GLN A 32 44.39 13.48 4.22
CA GLN A 32 43.16 14.27 4.32
C GLN A 32 42.26 13.90 3.13
N ALA A 33 40.99 13.58 3.39
CA ALA A 33 40.02 13.28 2.34
C ALA A 33 39.94 14.45 1.35
N THR A 34 39.97 14.13 0.06
CA THR A 34 39.88 15.16 -0.98
C THR A 34 38.51 15.84 -0.95
N PRO A 35 38.38 17.11 -1.42
CA PRO A 35 37.10 17.78 -1.54
C PRO A 35 36.03 16.96 -2.28
N GLU A 36 36.42 16.22 -3.31
CA GLU A 36 35.55 15.32 -4.07
C GLU A 36 35.04 14.17 -3.18
N GLN A 37 35.93 13.53 -2.41
CA GLN A 37 35.53 12.46 -1.48
C GLN A 37 34.60 12.97 -0.37
N LEU A 38 34.85 14.17 0.15
CA LEU A 38 34.00 14.82 1.13
C LEU A 38 32.65 15.15 0.53
N LEU A 39 32.57 15.66 -0.71
CA LEU A 39 31.33 15.96 -1.39
C LEU A 39 30.47 14.70 -1.60
N LEU A 40 31.06 13.61 -2.06
CA LEU A 40 30.39 12.32 -2.21
C LEU A 40 29.88 11.79 -0.85
N SER A 41 30.68 11.94 0.21
CA SER A 41 30.28 11.53 1.55
C SER A 41 29.11 12.37 2.07
N ALA A 42 29.14 13.68 1.86
CA ALA A 42 28.05 14.58 2.26
C ALA A 42 26.73 14.27 1.52
N GLN A 43 26.82 13.99 0.21
CA GLN A 43 25.67 13.56 -0.59
C GLN A 43 25.09 12.23 -0.07
N ARG A 44 25.96 11.27 0.29
CA ARG A 44 25.54 9.99 0.90
C ARG A 44 24.86 10.21 2.25
N TYR A 45 25.40 11.05 3.11
CA TYR A 45 24.77 11.41 4.38
C TYR A 45 23.39 12.04 4.16
N LEU A 46 23.28 12.96 3.20
CA LEU A 46 22.00 13.60 2.85
C LEU A 46 20.96 12.56 2.39
N LEU A 47 21.35 11.63 1.50
CA LEU A 47 20.47 10.58 1.00
C LEU A 47 20.02 9.64 2.09
N ASN A 48 20.91 9.27 3.02
CA ASN A 48 20.63 8.32 4.10
C ASN A 48 19.95 8.94 5.33
N GLY A 49 19.68 10.26 5.30
CA GLY A 49 18.99 10.97 6.39
C GLY A 49 19.87 11.42 7.54
N TYR A 50 21.20 11.28 7.46
CA TYR A 50 22.18 11.82 8.42
C TYR A 50 22.41 13.32 8.16
N TYR A 51 21.35 14.13 8.32
CA TYR A 51 21.36 15.52 7.85
C TYR A 51 22.38 16.39 8.59
N GLU A 52 22.56 16.20 9.91
CA GLU A 52 23.57 16.91 10.67
C GLU A 52 25.00 16.58 10.20
N ASN A 53 25.29 15.30 9.94
CA ASN A 53 26.58 14.88 9.36
C ASN A 53 26.77 15.46 7.95
N ALA A 54 25.73 15.52 7.13
CA ALA A 54 25.77 16.15 5.84
C ALA A 54 26.14 17.64 5.95
N VAL A 55 25.48 18.39 6.86
CA VAL A 55 25.80 19.81 7.14
C VAL A 55 27.27 19.99 7.51
N GLN A 56 27.76 19.20 8.45
CA GLN A 56 29.16 19.27 8.88
C GLN A 56 30.12 18.95 7.75
N THR A 57 29.84 17.92 6.95
CA THR A 57 30.71 17.47 5.88
C THR A 57 30.72 18.48 4.70
N TYR A 58 29.58 19.07 4.35
CA TYR A 58 29.54 20.15 3.35
C TYR A 58 30.33 21.39 3.81
N ARG A 59 30.27 21.76 5.11
CA ARG A 59 31.13 22.82 5.65
C ARG A 59 32.62 22.48 5.51
N MET A 60 33.00 21.23 5.78
CA MET A 60 34.39 20.79 5.58
C MET A 60 34.85 20.93 4.12
N VAL A 61 33.97 20.73 3.13
CA VAL A 61 34.28 20.98 1.71
C VAL A 61 34.54 22.47 1.49
N ILE A 62 33.61 23.34 1.96
CA ILE A 62 33.71 24.79 1.78
C ILE A 62 34.96 25.37 2.46
N ASP A 63 35.29 24.88 3.65
CA ASP A 63 36.46 25.32 4.43
C ASP A 63 37.77 24.66 4.01
N SER A 64 37.75 23.84 2.94
CA SER A 64 38.91 23.08 2.51
C SER A 64 40.05 23.97 2.00
N THR A 65 41.22 23.84 2.60
CA THR A 65 42.45 24.52 2.15
C THR A 65 43.08 23.88 0.89
N ALA A 66 42.58 22.74 0.45
CA ALA A 66 43.11 21.96 -0.67
C ALA A 66 42.72 22.46 -2.07
N GLY A 67 42.18 23.67 -2.19
CA GLY A 67 41.73 24.28 -3.44
C GLY A 67 40.54 23.55 -4.06
N ILE A 68 39.33 24.06 -3.82
CA ILE A 68 38.10 23.55 -4.42
C ILE A 68 37.85 24.27 -5.76
N THR A 69 37.17 23.60 -6.69
CA THR A 69 36.72 24.27 -7.92
C THR A 69 35.43 25.05 -7.62
N PRO A 70 35.10 26.10 -8.38
CA PRO A 70 33.86 26.84 -8.23
C PRO A 70 32.61 25.93 -8.32
N GLU A 71 32.65 24.86 -9.12
CA GLU A 71 31.56 23.89 -9.25
C GLU A 71 31.40 23.02 -7.98
N GLN A 72 32.51 22.63 -7.37
CA GLN A 72 32.51 21.89 -6.09
C GLN A 72 31.99 22.79 -4.96
N GLU A 73 32.41 24.07 -4.95
CA GLU A 73 31.93 25.03 -3.97
C GLU A 73 30.46 25.31 -4.12
N ALA A 74 29.94 25.57 -5.33
CA ALA A 74 28.54 25.73 -5.61
C ALA A 74 27.73 24.50 -5.18
N SER A 75 28.26 23.30 -5.44
CA SER A 75 27.58 22.04 -5.05
C SER A 75 27.59 21.85 -3.53
N ALA A 76 28.65 22.25 -2.84
CA ALA A 76 28.73 22.17 -1.40
C ALA A 76 27.80 23.18 -0.71
N GLN A 77 27.76 24.43 -1.18
CA GLN A 77 26.87 25.46 -0.64
C GLN A 77 25.37 25.10 -0.85
N PHE A 78 25.03 24.63 -2.04
CA PHE A 78 23.68 24.18 -2.35
C PHE A 78 23.28 22.96 -1.50
N GLY A 79 24.14 21.94 -1.41
CA GLY A 79 23.93 20.74 -0.59
C GLY A 79 23.84 21.07 0.91
N LEU A 80 24.67 22.02 1.40
CA LEU A 80 24.60 22.51 2.77
C LEU A 80 23.23 23.10 3.08
N GLY A 81 22.69 23.93 2.19
CA GLY A 81 21.38 24.53 2.34
C GLY A 81 20.25 23.47 2.35
N GLN A 82 20.35 22.46 1.46
CA GLN A 82 19.40 21.34 1.47
C GLN A 82 19.47 20.54 2.77
N ALA A 83 20.66 20.18 3.23
CA ALA A 83 20.85 19.40 4.46
C ALA A 83 20.37 20.17 5.70
N ALA A 84 20.71 21.46 5.78
CA ALA A 84 20.28 22.33 6.87
C ALA A 84 18.76 22.50 6.92
N LEU A 85 18.10 22.68 5.77
CA LEU A 85 16.65 22.73 5.68
C LEU A 85 15.99 21.44 6.20
N ARG A 86 16.54 20.29 5.81
CA ARG A 86 16.05 18.98 6.24
C ARG A 86 16.23 18.70 7.72
N GLU A 87 17.32 19.21 8.32
CA GLU A 87 17.57 19.10 9.76
C GLU A 87 16.69 20.06 10.57
N GLY A 88 16.10 21.07 9.92
CA GLY A 88 15.39 22.16 10.61
C GLY A 88 16.30 23.31 11.02
N PHE A 89 17.55 23.34 10.55
CA PHE A 89 18.49 24.45 10.76
C PHE A 89 18.22 25.58 9.79
N PHE A 90 17.02 26.16 9.88
CA PHE A 90 16.51 27.10 8.89
C PHE A 90 17.42 28.33 8.69
N SER A 91 18.02 28.85 9.77
CA SER A 91 18.96 29.97 9.67
C SER A 91 20.21 29.61 8.82
N ASP A 92 20.76 28.40 9.03
CA ASP A 92 21.89 27.91 8.25
C ASP A 92 21.50 27.68 6.78
N ALA A 93 20.28 27.16 6.54
CA ALA A 93 19.74 26.99 5.18
C ALA A 93 19.62 28.33 4.46
N VAL A 94 19.06 29.38 5.11
CA VAL A 94 18.98 30.74 4.56
C VAL A 94 20.37 31.29 4.24
N ASN A 95 21.33 31.13 5.16
CA ASN A 95 22.67 31.64 4.96
C ASN A 95 23.36 30.93 3.77
N ALA A 96 23.33 29.61 3.72
CA ALA A 96 23.93 28.83 2.65
C ALA A 96 23.33 29.16 1.26
N MET A 97 22.00 29.23 1.17
CA MET A 97 21.33 29.58 -0.08
C MET A 97 21.58 31.04 -0.48
N SER A 98 21.73 31.97 0.49
CA SER A 98 22.05 33.37 0.20
C SER A 98 23.47 33.53 -0.32
N LEU A 99 24.43 32.82 0.23
CA LEU A 99 25.82 32.77 -0.28
C LEU A 99 25.83 32.18 -1.69
N PHE A 100 25.18 31.03 -1.88
CA PHE A 100 25.06 30.40 -3.19
C PHE A 100 24.51 31.34 -4.27
N LEU A 101 23.40 32.04 -3.97
CA LEU A 101 22.79 32.99 -4.90
C LEU A 101 23.65 34.23 -5.16
N GLY A 102 24.46 34.65 -4.18
CA GLY A 102 25.36 35.80 -4.33
C GLY A 102 26.61 35.46 -5.16
N GLU A 103 27.17 34.28 -4.97
CA GLU A 103 28.43 33.85 -5.60
C GLU A 103 28.22 33.13 -6.94
N PHE A 104 27.09 32.42 -7.10
CA PHE A 104 26.75 31.64 -8.29
C PHE A 104 25.38 32.02 -8.90
N PRO A 105 25.12 33.30 -9.22
CA PRO A 105 23.79 33.75 -9.68
C PRO A 105 23.35 33.14 -11.01
N ASN A 106 24.28 32.62 -11.80
CA ASN A 106 24.02 31.99 -13.10
C ASN A 106 24.05 30.46 -13.05
N ASP A 107 24.20 29.85 -11.88
CA ASP A 107 24.10 28.39 -11.73
C ASP A 107 22.68 27.92 -12.08
N PRO A 108 22.52 26.82 -12.82
CA PRO A 108 21.19 26.29 -13.18
C PRO A 108 20.27 26.06 -11.97
N ARG A 109 20.82 25.85 -10.78
CA ARG A 109 20.11 25.63 -9.51
C ARG A 109 19.70 26.93 -8.80
N ALA A 110 20.03 28.13 -9.33
CA ALA A 110 19.72 29.40 -8.67
C ALA A 110 18.21 29.57 -8.42
N GLY A 111 17.35 29.15 -9.35
CA GLY A 111 15.92 29.10 -9.13
C GLY A 111 15.53 28.18 -7.96
N GLN A 112 16.05 26.96 -7.93
CA GLN A 112 15.79 26.00 -6.84
C GLN A 112 16.27 26.54 -5.48
N ALA A 113 17.42 27.23 -5.45
CA ALA A 113 17.92 27.87 -4.23
C ALA A 113 16.96 28.94 -3.68
N LEU A 114 16.30 29.73 -4.56
CA LEU A 114 15.24 30.67 -4.15
C LEU A 114 14.05 29.94 -3.52
N PHE A 115 13.61 28.85 -4.12
CA PHE A 115 12.50 28.05 -3.59
C PHE A 115 12.83 27.46 -2.20
N LEU A 116 13.99 26.82 -2.06
CA LEU A 116 14.48 26.24 -0.81
C LEU A 116 14.69 27.29 0.29
N ARG A 117 15.17 28.50 -0.07
CA ARG A 117 15.31 29.61 0.88
C ARG A 117 13.93 30.15 1.29
N GLY A 118 12.98 30.18 0.37
CA GLY A 118 11.59 30.47 0.67
C GLY A 118 10.99 29.51 1.69
N ASP A 119 11.19 28.20 1.52
CA ASP A 119 10.77 27.18 2.49
C ASP A 119 11.48 27.32 3.85
N ALA A 120 12.78 27.67 3.86
CA ALA A 120 13.50 27.97 5.09
C ALA A 120 12.94 29.21 5.81
N TYR A 121 12.57 30.25 5.08
CA TYR A 121 11.87 31.43 5.65
C TYR A 121 10.50 31.08 6.22
N LEU A 122 9.73 30.19 5.58
CA LEU A 122 8.47 29.67 6.14
C LEU A 122 8.72 28.97 7.49
N GLY A 123 9.75 28.13 7.57
CA GLY A 123 10.15 27.45 8.81
C GLY A 123 10.55 28.42 9.93
N MET A 124 11.04 29.59 9.60
CA MET A 124 11.35 30.68 10.54
C MET A 124 10.17 31.61 10.81
N SER A 125 8.99 31.39 10.22
CA SER A 125 7.84 32.31 10.25
C SER A 125 8.15 33.70 9.68
N LEU A 126 9.12 33.82 8.78
CA LEU A 126 9.50 35.04 8.05
C LEU A 126 8.71 35.13 6.73
N TRP A 127 7.39 35.32 6.87
CA TRP A 127 6.41 35.17 5.80
C TRP A 127 6.65 36.10 4.60
N GLU A 128 6.98 37.37 4.85
CA GLU A 128 7.22 38.35 3.76
C GLU A 128 8.48 38.02 2.94
N GLN A 129 9.53 37.50 3.59
CA GLN A 129 10.73 37.06 2.93
C GLN A 129 10.45 35.82 2.07
N ALA A 130 9.68 34.87 2.60
CA ALA A 130 9.25 33.68 1.86
C ALA A 130 8.43 34.05 0.61
N ILE A 131 7.47 34.96 0.74
CA ILE A 131 6.68 35.49 -0.40
C ILE A 131 7.59 36.11 -1.46
N THR A 132 8.60 36.87 -1.02
CA THR A 132 9.56 37.52 -1.94
C THR A 132 10.36 36.48 -2.73
N ASP A 133 10.87 35.44 -2.06
CA ASP A 133 11.67 34.39 -2.69
C ASP A 133 10.84 33.53 -3.64
N PHE A 134 9.61 33.13 -3.28
CA PHE A 134 8.75 32.39 -4.19
C PHE A 134 8.36 33.20 -5.44
N ARG A 135 8.14 34.51 -5.30
CA ARG A 135 7.92 35.39 -6.46
C ARG A 135 9.16 35.48 -7.33
N ALA A 136 10.34 35.59 -6.72
CA ALA A 136 11.61 35.57 -7.44
C ALA A 136 11.83 34.25 -8.17
N TYR A 137 11.48 33.12 -7.55
CA TYR A 137 11.49 31.80 -8.18
C TYR A 137 10.60 31.77 -9.44
N MET A 138 9.33 32.19 -9.33
CA MET A 138 8.41 32.21 -10.46
C MET A 138 8.90 33.14 -11.61
N ALA A 139 9.57 34.24 -11.26
CA ALA A 139 10.16 35.11 -12.25
C ALA A 139 11.39 34.49 -12.95
N ALA A 140 12.19 33.72 -12.22
CA ALA A 140 13.39 33.03 -12.74
C ALA A 140 13.01 31.77 -13.55
N ARG A 141 11.94 31.07 -13.20
CA ARG A 141 11.48 29.81 -13.80
C ARG A 141 9.96 29.79 -14.07
N PRO A 142 9.48 30.68 -14.96
CA PRO A 142 8.05 30.88 -15.18
C PRO A 142 7.35 29.61 -15.68
N GLY A 143 6.20 29.29 -15.09
CA GLY A 143 5.38 28.13 -15.46
C GLY A 143 5.90 26.80 -14.92
N MET A 144 7.04 26.77 -14.22
CA MET A 144 7.65 25.52 -13.74
C MET A 144 6.89 24.98 -12.51
N LEU A 145 6.91 25.69 -11.39
CA LEU A 145 6.21 25.35 -10.15
C LEU A 145 5.29 26.46 -9.67
N ASP A 146 4.74 27.26 -10.57
CA ASP A 146 3.92 28.43 -10.19
C ASP A 146 2.76 28.04 -9.27
N SER A 147 2.07 26.93 -9.56
CA SER A 147 0.98 26.43 -8.72
C SER A 147 1.43 26.17 -7.28
N TYR A 148 2.58 25.53 -7.11
CA TYR A 148 3.13 25.14 -5.80
C TYR A 148 3.72 26.34 -5.04
N ALA A 149 4.36 27.26 -5.73
CA ALA A 149 4.87 28.51 -5.16
C ALA A 149 3.73 29.43 -4.70
N LEU A 150 2.67 29.56 -5.52
CA LEU A 150 1.48 30.36 -5.19
C LEU A 150 0.72 29.76 -3.98
N GLU A 151 0.66 28.46 -3.85
CA GLU A 151 0.08 27.80 -2.66
C GLU A 151 0.84 28.19 -1.38
N ARG A 152 2.19 28.12 -1.39
CA ARG A 152 3.03 28.56 -0.27
C ARG A 152 2.91 30.05 0.03
N ILE A 153 2.80 30.88 -1.00
CA ILE A 153 2.52 32.32 -0.88
C ILE A 153 1.15 32.54 -0.21
N ALA A 154 0.13 31.80 -0.62
CA ALA A 154 -1.20 31.89 -0.02
C ALA A 154 -1.18 31.51 1.46
N ASP A 155 -0.47 30.42 1.82
CA ASP A 155 -0.28 30.01 3.22
C ASP A 155 0.41 31.10 4.05
N ALA A 156 1.44 31.73 3.48
CA ALA A 156 2.11 32.86 4.13
C ALA A 156 1.16 34.05 4.32
N PHE A 157 0.28 34.35 3.36
CA PHE A 157 -0.73 35.38 3.52
C PHE A 157 -1.78 35.04 4.59
N ILE A 158 -2.19 33.77 4.72
CA ILE A 158 -3.05 33.33 5.82
C ILE A 158 -2.37 33.58 7.17
N ALA A 159 -1.08 33.21 7.31
CA ALA A 159 -0.31 33.43 8.52
C ALA A 159 -0.16 34.91 8.88
N LEU A 160 -0.11 35.79 7.88
CA LEU A 160 -0.11 37.26 8.01
C LEU A 160 -1.50 37.87 8.22
N ASN A 161 -2.57 37.03 8.30
CA ASN A 161 -3.96 37.46 8.39
C ASN A 161 -4.42 38.34 7.18
N ARG A 162 -3.83 38.12 6.00
CA ARG A 162 -4.10 38.83 4.74
C ARG A 162 -5.03 37.99 3.85
N GLN A 163 -6.28 37.83 4.28
CA GLN A 163 -7.26 36.90 3.69
C GLN A 163 -7.50 37.12 2.18
N THR A 164 -7.62 38.37 1.76
CA THR A 164 -7.91 38.72 0.34
C THR A 164 -6.78 38.24 -0.57
N GLU A 165 -5.53 38.54 -0.20
CA GLU A 165 -4.36 38.18 -0.98
C GLU A 165 -4.14 36.64 -0.96
N ALA A 166 -4.47 35.97 0.15
CA ALA A 166 -4.44 34.53 0.23
C ALA A 166 -5.42 33.88 -0.76
N VAL A 167 -6.66 34.37 -0.81
CA VAL A 167 -7.68 33.92 -1.76
C VAL A 167 -7.23 34.10 -3.20
N ASP A 168 -6.67 35.28 -3.53
CA ASP A 168 -6.18 35.57 -4.89
C ASP A 168 -5.01 34.64 -5.27
N ALA A 169 -4.07 34.40 -4.36
CA ALA A 169 -2.94 33.54 -4.59
C ALA A 169 -3.39 32.05 -4.75
N TYR A 170 -4.30 31.55 -3.92
CA TYR A 170 -4.86 30.21 -4.07
C TYR A 170 -5.62 30.03 -5.38
N LYS A 171 -6.39 31.03 -5.80
CA LYS A 171 -7.09 31.01 -7.08
C LYS A 171 -6.11 30.85 -8.24
N LEU A 172 -5.07 31.67 -8.28
CA LEU A 172 -4.01 31.58 -9.28
C LEU A 172 -3.28 30.22 -9.22
N ALA A 173 -3.05 29.70 -8.01
CA ALA A 173 -2.46 28.37 -7.84
C ALA A 173 -3.33 27.26 -8.45
N ALA A 174 -4.67 27.32 -8.25
CA ALA A 174 -5.60 26.34 -8.80
C ALA A 174 -5.83 26.47 -10.31
N GLU A 175 -5.50 27.62 -10.90
CA GLU A 175 -5.52 27.86 -12.35
C GLU A 175 -4.18 27.49 -13.02
N SER A 176 -3.12 27.29 -12.25
CA SER A 176 -1.78 26.94 -12.74
C SER A 176 -1.60 25.41 -12.87
N SER A 177 -0.67 24.99 -13.73
CA SER A 177 -0.45 23.58 -14.03
C SER A 177 0.05 22.77 -12.83
N ARG A 178 -0.65 21.67 -12.51
CA ARG A 178 -0.23 20.61 -11.57
C ARG A 178 -0.99 19.32 -11.87
N SER A 179 -0.52 18.20 -11.33
CA SER A 179 -1.21 16.92 -11.43
C SER A 179 -2.59 16.95 -10.80
N LEU A 180 -3.50 16.11 -11.30
CA LEU A 180 -4.92 16.15 -10.93
C LEU A 180 -5.13 15.98 -9.42
N ARG A 181 -4.53 14.99 -8.80
CA ARG A 181 -4.75 14.69 -7.37
C ARG A 181 -4.36 15.86 -6.45
N PRO A 182 -3.15 16.46 -6.56
CA PRO A 182 -2.82 17.68 -5.83
C PRO A 182 -3.71 18.89 -6.18
N LEU A 183 -4.20 19.00 -7.42
CA LEU A 183 -5.12 20.07 -7.81
C LEU A 183 -6.46 19.94 -7.08
N LEU A 184 -6.99 18.73 -6.96
CA LEU A 184 -8.25 18.50 -6.24
C LEU A 184 -8.12 18.89 -4.76
N ALA A 185 -7.04 18.46 -4.10
CA ALA A 185 -6.76 18.83 -2.71
C ALA A 185 -6.61 20.34 -2.52
N LEU A 186 -5.91 21.00 -3.45
CA LEU A 186 -5.80 22.46 -3.46
C LEU A 186 -7.18 23.16 -3.57
N ARG A 187 -8.05 22.68 -4.47
CA ARG A 187 -9.40 23.22 -4.64
C ARG A 187 -10.26 23.06 -3.38
N GLU A 188 -10.16 21.93 -2.68
CA GLU A 188 -10.82 21.76 -1.38
C GLU A 188 -10.33 22.81 -0.37
N ARG A 189 -9.02 23.01 -0.30
CA ARG A 189 -8.41 24.00 0.59
C ARG A 189 -8.87 25.44 0.24
N VAL A 190 -8.90 25.78 -1.04
CA VAL A 190 -9.43 27.07 -1.54
C VAL A 190 -10.89 27.23 -1.14
N ALA A 191 -11.72 26.18 -1.28
CA ALA A 191 -13.11 26.21 -0.86
C ALA A 191 -13.26 26.50 0.65
N GLN A 192 -12.42 25.87 1.50
CA GLN A 192 -12.42 26.13 2.94
C GLN A 192 -12.06 27.59 3.28
N VAL A 193 -11.10 28.20 2.57
CA VAL A 193 -10.76 29.61 2.76
C VAL A 193 -11.92 30.51 2.34
N TYR A 194 -12.63 30.18 1.26
CA TYR A 194 -13.84 30.91 0.85
C TYR A 194 -14.96 30.78 1.90
N ILE A 195 -15.17 29.60 2.48
CA ILE A 195 -16.16 29.39 3.56
C ILE A 195 -15.80 30.25 4.78
N GLY A 196 -14.53 30.23 5.21
CA GLY A 196 -14.04 31.04 6.33
C GLY A 196 -14.21 32.55 6.13
N SER A 197 -14.24 33.00 4.89
CA SER A 197 -14.48 34.41 4.52
C SER A 197 -15.94 34.75 4.15
N GLY A 198 -16.87 33.81 4.29
CA GLY A 198 -18.29 33.97 3.96
C GLY A 198 -18.61 33.98 2.47
N GLN A 199 -17.65 33.62 1.62
CA GLN A 199 -17.80 33.59 0.17
C GLN A 199 -18.33 32.25 -0.34
N TYR A 200 -19.47 31.81 0.18
CA TYR A 200 -20.01 30.46 -0.05
C TYR A 200 -20.21 30.09 -1.52
N ALA A 201 -20.67 31.02 -2.36
CA ALA A 201 -20.83 30.77 -3.79
C ALA A 201 -19.51 30.42 -4.48
N ASN A 202 -18.40 31.06 -4.08
CA ASN A 202 -17.07 30.77 -4.61
C ASN A 202 -16.57 29.40 -4.10
N ALA A 203 -16.88 29.03 -2.86
CA ALA A 203 -16.58 27.71 -2.33
C ALA A 203 -17.30 26.60 -3.11
N VAL A 204 -18.60 26.76 -3.35
CA VAL A 204 -19.40 25.82 -4.17
C VAL A 204 -18.83 25.70 -5.58
N ALA A 205 -18.38 26.80 -6.20
CA ALA A 205 -17.75 26.75 -7.51
C ALA A 205 -16.44 25.91 -7.53
N GLN A 206 -15.68 25.88 -6.44
CA GLN A 206 -14.50 25.00 -6.34
C GLN A 206 -14.93 23.52 -6.27
N TYR A 207 -15.97 23.19 -5.51
CA TYR A 207 -16.51 21.82 -5.46
C TYR A 207 -17.07 21.39 -6.82
N GLU A 208 -17.75 22.26 -7.55
CA GLU A 208 -18.18 21.97 -8.93
C GLU A 208 -17.00 21.70 -9.87
N ALA A 209 -15.92 22.47 -9.73
CA ALA A 209 -14.72 22.24 -10.52
C ALA A 209 -14.06 20.87 -10.19
N ILE A 210 -14.12 20.41 -8.93
CA ILE A 210 -13.69 19.07 -8.53
C ILE A 210 -14.59 18.02 -9.17
N LEU A 211 -15.90 18.16 -9.05
CA LEU A 211 -16.89 17.22 -9.56
C LEU A 211 -16.85 17.08 -11.09
N SER A 212 -16.44 18.13 -11.81
CA SER A 212 -16.33 18.12 -13.27
C SER A 212 -15.23 17.19 -13.79
N VAL A 213 -14.20 16.93 -13.01
CA VAL A 213 -13.01 16.15 -13.43
C VAL A 213 -12.80 14.85 -12.66
N SER A 214 -13.27 14.76 -11.41
CA SER A 214 -13.11 13.55 -10.59
C SER A 214 -14.00 12.41 -11.11
N GLN A 215 -13.44 11.20 -11.21
CA GLN A 215 -14.17 9.97 -11.53
C GLN A 215 -14.34 9.04 -10.32
N ASN A 216 -13.70 9.35 -9.18
CA ASN A 216 -13.81 8.52 -7.98
C ASN A 216 -15.19 8.68 -7.34
N TYR A 217 -16.00 7.62 -7.39
CA TYR A 217 -17.38 7.61 -6.92
C TYR A 217 -17.56 8.05 -5.46
N ALA A 218 -16.71 7.50 -4.57
CA ALA A 218 -16.76 7.82 -3.14
C ALA A 218 -16.37 9.29 -2.87
N TYR A 219 -15.31 9.76 -3.52
CA TYR A 219 -14.86 11.14 -3.39
C TYR A 219 -15.88 12.13 -3.95
N ARG A 220 -16.53 11.81 -5.07
CA ARG A 220 -17.61 12.61 -5.63
C ARG A 220 -18.77 12.76 -4.65
N ALA A 221 -19.20 11.66 -4.00
CA ALA A 221 -20.25 11.72 -2.99
C ALA A 221 -19.89 12.66 -1.83
N PHE A 222 -18.66 12.56 -1.33
CA PHE A 222 -18.13 13.43 -0.27
C PHE A 222 -18.12 14.91 -0.69
N ILE A 223 -17.60 15.24 -1.86
CA ILE A 223 -17.52 16.63 -2.36
C ILE A 223 -18.91 17.21 -2.64
N ASP A 224 -19.81 16.41 -3.21
CA ASP A 224 -21.18 16.81 -3.50
C ASP A 224 -21.95 17.12 -2.20
N PHE A 225 -21.74 16.28 -1.18
CA PHE A 225 -22.34 16.50 0.14
C PHE A 225 -21.76 17.75 0.83
N THR A 226 -20.44 17.97 0.75
CA THR A 226 -19.77 19.14 1.29
C THR A 226 -20.27 20.41 0.61
N ALA A 227 -20.52 20.37 -0.70
CA ALA A 227 -21.13 21.48 -1.43
C ALA A 227 -22.57 21.76 -0.96
N ALA A 228 -23.37 20.70 -0.71
CA ALA A 228 -24.72 20.87 -0.16
C ALA A 228 -24.70 21.49 1.24
N GLN A 229 -23.77 21.07 2.11
CA GLN A 229 -23.58 21.67 3.43
C GLN A 229 -23.18 23.15 3.33
N THR A 230 -22.33 23.49 2.35
CA THR A 230 -21.94 24.88 2.10
C THR A 230 -23.12 25.75 1.66
N LEU A 231 -24.02 25.21 0.85
CA LEU A 231 -25.28 25.89 0.48
C LEU A 231 -26.19 26.12 1.70
N LEU A 232 -26.28 25.14 2.62
CA LEU A 232 -27.01 25.34 3.89
C LEU A 232 -26.39 26.45 4.73
N LEU A 233 -25.06 26.53 4.83
CA LEU A 233 -24.36 27.61 5.51
C LEU A 233 -24.62 28.98 4.86
N ALA A 234 -24.79 29.00 3.55
CA ALA A 234 -25.16 30.21 2.80
C ALA A 234 -26.63 30.64 3.00
N GLY A 235 -27.47 29.78 3.59
CA GLY A 235 -28.92 29.96 3.73
C GLY A 235 -29.70 29.66 2.43
N ASP A 236 -29.04 29.10 1.41
CA ASP A 236 -29.68 28.68 0.16
C ASP A 236 -30.24 27.25 0.32
N ASN A 237 -31.31 27.16 1.10
CA ASN A 237 -31.92 25.88 1.43
C ASN A 237 -32.55 25.19 0.21
N GLU A 238 -33.06 25.94 -0.76
CA GLU A 238 -33.66 25.36 -1.97
C GLU A 238 -32.61 24.61 -2.79
N ALA A 239 -31.49 25.24 -3.10
CA ALA A 239 -30.38 24.61 -3.82
C ALA A 239 -29.76 23.44 -3.02
N ALA A 240 -29.63 23.60 -1.68
CA ALA A 240 -29.12 22.57 -0.82
C ALA A 240 -29.99 21.31 -0.82
N PHE A 241 -31.31 21.45 -0.67
CA PHE A 241 -32.23 20.31 -0.66
C PHE A 241 -32.32 19.62 -2.02
N ALA A 242 -32.31 20.38 -3.11
CA ALA A 242 -32.23 19.81 -4.45
C ALA A 242 -30.96 18.95 -4.63
N ARG A 243 -29.82 19.45 -4.15
CA ARG A 243 -28.54 18.74 -4.20
C ARG A 243 -28.54 17.50 -3.32
N LEU A 244 -29.01 17.59 -2.07
CA LEU A 244 -29.13 16.45 -1.16
C LEU A 244 -30.06 15.36 -1.74
N THR A 245 -31.13 15.74 -2.41
CA THR A 245 -32.01 14.79 -3.12
C THR A 245 -31.26 14.10 -4.26
N SER A 246 -30.47 14.84 -5.01
CA SER A 246 -29.61 14.27 -6.06
C SER A 246 -28.57 13.32 -5.52
N ILE A 247 -27.92 13.66 -4.39
CA ILE A 247 -26.95 12.79 -3.70
C ILE A 247 -27.57 11.46 -3.29
N ALA A 248 -28.78 11.50 -2.68
CA ALA A 248 -29.50 10.32 -2.30
C ALA A 248 -29.78 9.39 -3.50
N GLY A 249 -30.11 9.95 -4.66
CA GLY A 249 -30.36 9.18 -5.88
C GLY A 249 -29.09 8.69 -6.59
N THR A 250 -28.01 9.46 -6.52
CA THR A 250 -26.77 9.19 -7.27
C THR A 250 -25.83 8.25 -6.50
N TYR A 251 -25.78 8.35 -5.17
CA TYR A 251 -24.83 7.64 -4.29
C TYR A 251 -25.54 6.84 -3.18
N PRO A 252 -26.55 6.00 -3.48
CA PRO A 252 -27.43 5.42 -2.47
C PRO A 252 -26.76 4.47 -1.47
N ASP A 253 -25.57 3.99 -1.78
CA ASP A 253 -24.74 3.09 -0.96
C ASP A 253 -23.67 3.83 -0.12
N ARG A 254 -23.67 5.18 -0.19
CA ARG A 254 -22.68 5.99 0.50
C ARG A 254 -23.20 6.59 1.79
N PRO A 255 -22.32 6.79 2.82
CA PRO A 255 -22.70 7.48 4.07
C PRO A 255 -23.29 8.87 3.84
N GLU A 256 -22.85 9.56 2.81
CA GLU A 256 -23.31 10.90 2.44
C GLU A 256 -24.81 10.88 2.05
N ALA A 257 -25.27 9.83 1.37
CA ALA A 257 -26.69 9.67 1.04
C ALA A 257 -27.54 9.45 2.31
N TYR A 258 -27.05 8.68 3.28
CA TYR A 258 -27.75 8.48 4.55
C TYR A 258 -27.86 9.78 5.34
N GLN A 259 -26.78 10.57 5.40
CA GLN A 259 -26.82 11.91 6.01
C GLN A 259 -27.79 12.84 5.27
N ALA A 260 -27.77 12.78 3.93
CA ALA A 260 -28.66 13.60 3.10
C ALA A 260 -30.14 13.32 3.40
N ILE A 261 -30.55 12.02 3.46
CA ILE A 261 -31.96 11.68 3.77
C ILE A 261 -32.35 12.11 5.19
N GLY A 262 -31.42 12.11 6.14
CA GLY A 262 -31.63 12.64 7.48
C GLY A 262 -31.96 14.14 7.47
N ILE A 263 -31.11 14.93 6.83
CA ILE A 263 -31.31 16.39 6.69
C ILE A 263 -32.63 16.72 5.96
N LEU A 264 -32.92 15.99 4.88
CA LEU A 264 -34.18 16.19 4.13
C LEU A 264 -35.40 15.86 4.97
N ALA A 265 -35.36 14.79 5.76
CA ALA A 265 -36.44 14.39 6.66
C ALA A 265 -36.68 15.43 7.77
N GLU A 266 -35.63 15.94 8.41
CA GLU A 266 -35.71 16.99 9.43
C GLU A 266 -36.34 18.29 8.89
N ASN A 267 -36.17 18.55 7.60
CA ASN A 267 -36.73 19.73 6.93
C ASN A 267 -38.05 19.42 6.19
N ASN A 268 -38.67 18.28 6.43
CA ASN A 268 -39.94 17.83 5.83
C ASN A 268 -39.95 17.78 4.29
N VAL A 269 -38.75 17.57 3.67
CA VAL A 269 -38.66 17.37 2.23
C VAL A 269 -39.10 15.93 1.90
N GLN A 270 -40.08 15.78 1.03
CA GLN A 270 -40.61 14.49 0.64
C GLN A 270 -39.64 13.74 -0.26
N MET A 271 -39.45 12.45 0.01
CA MET A 271 -38.61 11.54 -0.75
C MET A 271 -39.31 10.22 -1.08
N ASP A 272 -38.88 9.53 -2.11
CA ASP A 272 -39.35 8.19 -2.41
C ASP A 272 -39.01 7.21 -1.27
N ASN A 273 -40.02 6.52 -0.77
CA ASN A 273 -39.88 5.60 0.37
C ASN A 273 -39.06 4.34 0.03
N LEU A 274 -39.04 3.92 -1.24
CA LEU A 274 -38.15 2.79 -1.68
C LEU A 274 -36.65 3.22 -1.63
N LEU A 275 -36.36 4.40 -2.16
CA LEU A 275 -35.01 4.95 -2.13
C LEU A 275 -34.53 5.15 -0.68
N ARG A 276 -35.39 5.69 0.20
CA ARG A 276 -35.05 5.80 1.63
C ARG A 276 -34.77 4.44 2.27
N GLY A 277 -35.60 3.44 1.96
CA GLY A 277 -35.37 2.08 2.45
C GLY A 277 -34.07 1.46 1.99
N ARG A 278 -33.68 1.66 0.71
CA ARG A 278 -32.39 1.21 0.16
C ARG A 278 -31.20 1.85 0.88
N ILE A 279 -31.23 3.17 1.03
CA ILE A 279 -30.17 3.94 1.69
C ILE A 279 -30.04 3.54 3.16
N SER A 280 -31.16 3.49 3.90
CA SER A 280 -31.17 3.08 5.31
C SER A 280 -30.60 1.68 5.48
N TYR A 281 -30.96 0.75 4.58
CA TYR A 281 -30.41 -0.62 4.60
C TYR A 281 -28.90 -0.64 4.37
N SER A 282 -28.41 0.07 3.37
CA SER A 282 -26.95 0.14 3.03
C SER A 282 -26.11 0.70 4.18
N TYR A 283 -26.69 1.58 4.98
CA TYR A 283 -26.03 2.18 6.14
C TYR A 283 -26.17 1.35 7.43
N GLY A 284 -27.06 0.34 7.44
CA GLY A 284 -27.32 -0.49 8.62
C GLY A 284 -28.44 0.04 9.53
N ASP A 285 -29.19 1.06 9.10
CA ASP A 285 -30.42 1.49 9.77
C ASP A 285 -31.58 0.59 9.37
N TYR A 286 -31.63 -0.60 9.96
CA TYR A 286 -32.62 -1.61 9.62
C TYR A 286 -34.04 -1.21 10.11
N ALA A 287 -34.15 -0.46 11.20
CA ALA A 287 -35.43 0.05 11.68
C ALA A 287 -35.99 1.11 10.71
N GLY A 288 -35.16 2.04 10.27
CA GLY A 288 -35.51 3.01 9.24
C GLY A 288 -35.87 2.35 7.91
N THR A 289 -35.14 1.28 7.53
CA THR A 289 -35.46 0.46 6.35
C THR A 289 -36.87 -0.12 6.42
N VAL A 290 -37.21 -0.77 7.54
CA VAL A 290 -38.55 -1.37 7.74
C VAL A 290 -39.62 -0.30 7.67
N ALA A 291 -39.43 0.83 8.38
CA ALA A 291 -40.42 1.92 8.39
C ALA A 291 -40.65 2.51 6.98
N ALA A 292 -39.56 2.76 6.23
CA ALA A 292 -39.67 3.31 4.87
C ALA A 292 -40.31 2.34 3.89
N LEU A 293 -39.94 1.05 3.91
CA LEU A 293 -40.49 0.07 2.98
C LEU A 293 -41.93 -0.37 3.32
N GLN A 294 -42.33 -0.34 4.59
CA GLN A 294 -43.71 -0.51 4.97
C GLN A 294 -44.58 0.66 4.47
N ALA A 295 -44.09 1.91 4.61
CA ALA A 295 -44.79 3.08 4.07
C ALA A 295 -44.92 2.96 2.54
N TYR A 296 -43.84 2.56 1.83
CA TYR A 296 -43.84 2.32 0.39
C TYR A 296 -44.91 1.29 0.00
N SER A 297 -45.04 0.21 0.77
CA SER A 297 -45.95 -0.87 0.47
C SER A 297 -47.43 -0.49 0.76
N THR A 298 -47.69 0.36 1.77
CA THR A 298 -49.06 0.81 2.11
C THR A 298 -49.61 1.81 1.11
N GLU A 299 -48.79 2.52 0.40
CA GLU A 299 -49.17 3.48 -0.64
C GLU A 299 -49.57 2.81 -1.97
N ARG A 300 -49.40 1.49 -2.10
CA ARG A 300 -49.52 0.76 -3.37
C ARG A 300 -50.39 -0.48 -3.25
N ALA A 301 -50.94 -0.94 -4.37
CA ALA A 301 -51.56 -2.26 -4.42
C ALA A 301 -50.52 -3.36 -4.22
N VAL A 302 -50.86 -4.42 -3.50
CA VAL A 302 -49.96 -5.53 -3.14
C VAL A 302 -49.26 -6.11 -4.38
N THR A 303 -49.96 -6.21 -5.51
CA THR A 303 -49.43 -6.74 -6.77
C THR A 303 -48.43 -5.81 -7.50
N THR A 304 -48.26 -4.59 -7.01
CA THR A 304 -47.32 -3.60 -7.62
C THR A 304 -46.10 -3.34 -6.76
N VAL A 305 -45.97 -4.04 -5.62
CA VAL A 305 -44.76 -3.95 -4.78
C VAL A 305 -43.65 -4.82 -5.40
N PRO A 306 -42.48 -4.29 -5.73
CA PRO A 306 -41.40 -5.08 -6.30
C PRO A 306 -40.87 -6.15 -5.33
N ALA A 307 -40.38 -7.29 -5.86
CA ALA A 307 -39.72 -8.35 -5.08
C ALA A 307 -38.56 -7.82 -4.21
N GLU A 308 -37.82 -6.84 -4.69
CA GLU A 308 -36.75 -6.15 -3.95
C GLU A 308 -37.21 -5.61 -2.59
N VAL A 309 -38.43 -5.07 -2.48
CA VAL A 309 -38.98 -4.56 -1.21
C VAL A 309 -39.06 -5.68 -0.18
N HIS A 310 -39.55 -6.84 -0.59
CA HIS A 310 -39.63 -8.02 0.28
C HIS A 310 -38.25 -8.57 0.63
N LEU A 311 -37.27 -8.50 -0.32
CA LEU A 311 -35.90 -8.91 -0.09
C LEU A 311 -35.22 -8.04 0.99
N LEU A 312 -35.34 -6.72 0.85
CA LEU A 312 -34.78 -5.76 1.81
C LEU A 312 -35.49 -5.84 3.18
N LEU A 313 -36.83 -5.97 3.20
CA LEU A 313 -37.55 -6.19 4.43
C LEU A 313 -37.13 -7.48 5.13
N GLY A 314 -36.99 -8.57 4.39
CA GLY A 314 -36.52 -9.84 4.94
C GLY A 314 -35.13 -9.74 5.56
N ARG A 315 -34.20 -9.10 4.86
CA ARG A 315 -32.86 -8.84 5.36
C ARG A 315 -32.89 -7.92 6.60
N ALA A 316 -33.62 -6.83 6.56
CA ALA A 316 -33.72 -5.89 7.68
C ALA A 316 -34.35 -6.54 8.92
N TYR A 317 -35.43 -7.32 8.78
CA TYR A 317 -36.03 -8.08 9.88
C TYR A 317 -35.03 -9.09 10.48
N ARG A 318 -34.23 -9.76 9.65
CA ARG A 318 -33.21 -10.67 10.13
C ARG A 318 -32.17 -9.96 11.01
N GLU A 319 -31.65 -8.83 10.56
CA GLU A 319 -30.65 -8.06 11.32
C GLU A 319 -31.26 -7.49 12.63
N LEU A 320 -32.58 -7.23 12.67
CA LEU A 320 -33.33 -6.87 13.88
C LEU A 320 -33.68 -8.08 14.77
N GLY A 321 -33.26 -9.29 14.41
CA GLY A 321 -33.52 -10.51 15.15
C GLY A 321 -34.98 -11.06 14.98
N ASN A 322 -35.77 -10.49 14.09
CA ASN A 322 -37.13 -10.97 13.83
C ASN A 322 -37.11 -12.06 12.74
N THR A 323 -36.66 -13.25 13.13
CA THR A 323 -36.53 -14.42 12.26
C THR A 323 -37.82 -14.77 11.51
N GLN A 324 -38.96 -14.74 12.17
CA GLN A 324 -40.23 -15.14 11.56
C GLN A 324 -40.67 -14.15 10.47
N ALA A 325 -40.56 -12.84 10.73
CA ALA A 325 -40.89 -11.83 9.74
C ALA A 325 -39.92 -11.89 8.53
N ALA A 326 -38.64 -12.14 8.78
CA ALA A 326 -37.65 -12.31 7.74
C ALA A 326 -37.97 -13.49 6.79
N ILE A 327 -38.25 -14.67 7.37
CA ILE A 327 -38.61 -15.87 6.60
C ILE A 327 -39.92 -15.61 5.81
N THR A 328 -40.92 -14.95 6.40
CA THR A 328 -42.16 -14.61 5.72
C THR A 328 -41.95 -13.68 4.54
N ALA A 329 -41.09 -12.67 4.67
CA ALA A 329 -40.75 -11.76 3.58
C ALA A 329 -40.09 -12.50 2.43
N PHE A 330 -39.10 -13.37 2.68
CA PHE A 330 -38.46 -14.19 1.64
C PHE A 330 -39.44 -15.19 1.02
N GLN A 331 -40.34 -15.80 1.83
CA GLN A 331 -41.36 -16.71 1.31
C GLN A 331 -42.33 -15.99 0.34
N THR A 332 -42.65 -14.72 0.59
CA THR A 332 -43.43 -13.92 -0.34
C THR A 332 -42.78 -13.83 -1.73
N ILE A 333 -41.46 -13.70 -1.77
CA ILE A 333 -40.72 -13.71 -3.08
C ILE A 333 -40.85 -15.07 -3.75
N ILE A 334 -40.64 -16.14 -2.97
CA ILE A 334 -40.66 -17.51 -3.50
C ILE A 334 -42.03 -17.86 -4.08
N ASP A 335 -43.12 -17.43 -3.40
CA ASP A 335 -44.50 -17.77 -3.80
C ASP A 335 -45.02 -16.88 -4.90
N GLN A 336 -44.67 -15.59 -4.91
CA GLN A 336 -45.33 -14.61 -5.78
C GLN A 336 -44.46 -14.11 -6.91
N TYR A 337 -43.12 -14.29 -6.83
CA TYR A 337 -42.14 -13.76 -7.82
C TYR A 337 -41.19 -14.85 -8.32
N PRO A 338 -41.68 -16.03 -8.80
CA PRO A 338 -40.80 -17.17 -9.12
C PRO A 338 -39.88 -16.93 -10.35
N THR A 339 -40.15 -15.88 -11.12
CA THR A 339 -39.31 -15.50 -12.28
C THR A 339 -38.46 -14.25 -12.03
N ASP A 340 -38.57 -13.64 -10.85
CA ASP A 340 -37.77 -12.46 -10.51
C ASP A 340 -36.31 -12.87 -10.18
N PRO A 341 -35.31 -12.07 -10.55
CA PRO A 341 -33.91 -12.31 -10.20
C PRO A 341 -33.66 -12.49 -8.69
N SER A 342 -34.52 -11.95 -7.83
CA SER A 342 -34.44 -12.10 -6.37
C SER A 342 -34.88 -13.48 -5.87
N PHE A 343 -35.46 -14.35 -6.73
CA PHE A 343 -36.00 -15.65 -6.30
C PHE A 343 -34.91 -16.56 -5.71
N GLY A 344 -33.79 -16.76 -6.42
CA GLY A 344 -32.67 -17.57 -5.92
C GLY A 344 -32.03 -16.98 -4.67
N GLN A 345 -31.91 -15.66 -4.61
CA GLN A 345 -31.42 -14.96 -3.43
C GLN A 345 -32.35 -15.15 -2.23
N ALA A 346 -33.66 -15.08 -2.40
CA ALA A 346 -34.62 -15.29 -1.32
C ALA A 346 -34.52 -16.70 -0.70
N LEU A 347 -34.28 -17.71 -1.54
CA LEU A 347 -34.00 -19.08 -1.07
C LEU A 347 -32.75 -19.15 -0.21
N LEU A 348 -31.63 -18.55 -0.68
CA LEU A 348 -30.38 -18.51 0.10
C LEU A 348 -30.53 -17.74 1.41
N GLU A 349 -31.26 -16.63 1.40
CA GLU A 349 -31.47 -15.79 2.58
C GLU A 349 -32.34 -16.50 3.63
N GLN A 350 -33.26 -17.38 3.25
CA GLN A 350 -34.00 -18.22 4.23
C GLN A 350 -33.02 -19.15 4.97
N GLY A 351 -32.12 -19.81 4.25
CA GLY A 351 -31.08 -20.66 4.85
C GLY A 351 -30.17 -19.88 5.80
N ARG A 352 -29.70 -18.71 5.35
CA ARG A 352 -28.90 -17.80 6.19
C ARG A 352 -29.63 -17.33 7.44
N THR A 353 -30.92 -17.03 7.32
CA THR A 353 -31.75 -16.57 8.46
C THR A 353 -31.89 -17.65 9.51
N ARG A 354 -32.09 -18.92 9.09
CA ARG A 354 -32.12 -20.07 10.00
C ARG A 354 -30.77 -20.26 10.70
N PHE A 355 -29.66 -20.17 9.96
CA PHE A 355 -28.32 -20.27 10.53
C PHE A 355 -28.09 -19.21 11.62
N LEU A 356 -28.37 -17.94 11.34
CA LEU A 356 -28.20 -16.86 12.31
C LEU A 356 -29.15 -16.97 13.52
N ALA A 357 -30.28 -17.65 13.35
CA ALA A 357 -31.20 -18.02 14.45
C ALA A 357 -30.76 -19.30 15.21
N ASN A 358 -29.56 -19.79 14.97
CA ASN A 358 -28.99 -21.02 15.54
C ASN A 358 -29.71 -22.31 15.14
N ASP A 359 -30.53 -22.29 14.09
CA ASP A 359 -31.17 -23.47 13.50
C ASP A 359 -30.22 -24.02 12.40
N ILE A 360 -29.11 -24.62 12.83
CA ILE A 360 -28.06 -25.11 11.93
C ILE A 360 -28.60 -26.21 11.00
N ASN A 361 -29.39 -27.15 11.54
CA ASN A 361 -29.90 -28.26 10.73
C ASN A 361 -30.96 -27.76 9.72
N GLY A 362 -31.87 -26.89 10.13
CA GLY A 362 -32.81 -26.28 9.20
C GLY A 362 -32.15 -25.44 8.12
N ALA A 363 -31.04 -24.78 8.43
CA ALA A 363 -30.23 -24.07 7.43
C ALA A 363 -29.64 -25.04 6.41
N ILE A 364 -28.99 -26.13 6.85
CA ILE A 364 -28.42 -27.16 5.98
C ILE A 364 -29.49 -27.78 5.08
N GLU A 365 -30.65 -28.16 5.65
CA GLU A 365 -31.76 -28.73 4.88
C GLU A 365 -32.25 -27.73 3.81
N THR A 366 -32.37 -26.46 4.17
CA THR A 366 -32.79 -25.40 3.25
C THR A 366 -31.78 -25.29 2.08
N TYR A 367 -30.49 -25.25 2.35
CA TYR A 367 -29.47 -25.18 1.31
C TYR A 367 -29.42 -26.46 0.43
N LEU A 368 -29.51 -27.64 1.02
CA LEU A 368 -29.58 -28.87 0.24
C LEU A 368 -30.84 -28.95 -0.63
N ASN A 369 -31.98 -28.45 -0.14
CA ASN A 369 -33.21 -28.39 -0.92
C ASN A 369 -33.08 -27.46 -2.14
N ILE A 370 -32.35 -26.33 -2.01
CA ILE A 370 -32.05 -25.47 -3.17
C ILE A 370 -31.36 -26.25 -4.25
N ALA A 371 -30.28 -26.97 -3.92
CA ALA A 371 -29.51 -27.76 -4.87
C ALA A 371 -30.30 -28.97 -5.42
N ASN A 372 -31.24 -29.52 -4.67
CA ASN A 372 -32.07 -30.67 -5.12
C ASN A 372 -33.22 -30.25 -6.03
N THR A 373 -33.87 -29.13 -5.70
CA THR A 373 -35.12 -28.71 -6.38
C THR A 373 -34.85 -27.65 -7.44
N PHE A 374 -33.88 -26.79 -7.20
CA PHE A 374 -33.57 -25.63 -8.04
C PHE A 374 -32.11 -25.66 -8.51
N GLY A 375 -31.55 -26.84 -8.78
CA GLY A 375 -30.15 -27.03 -9.18
C GLY A 375 -29.75 -26.31 -10.49
N TYR A 376 -30.70 -25.80 -11.24
CA TYR A 376 -30.47 -24.96 -12.42
C TYR A 376 -30.18 -23.50 -12.10
N LEU A 377 -30.40 -23.07 -10.85
CA LEU A 377 -30.14 -21.69 -10.43
C LEU A 377 -28.64 -21.49 -10.14
N PRO A 378 -28.07 -20.31 -10.45
CA PRO A 378 -26.68 -20.00 -10.11
C PRO A 378 -26.42 -20.06 -8.59
N GLU A 379 -27.43 -19.83 -7.77
CA GLU A 379 -27.37 -19.92 -6.30
C GLU A 379 -27.20 -21.34 -5.77
N ALA A 380 -27.42 -22.38 -6.58
CA ALA A 380 -27.31 -23.77 -6.12
C ALA A 380 -25.89 -24.19 -5.76
N ALA A 381 -24.87 -23.64 -6.45
CA ALA A 381 -23.46 -23.84 -6.11
C ALA A 381 -23.13 -23.24 -4.73
N GLU A 382 -23.55 -22.02 -4.49
CA GLU A 382 -23.40 -21.34 -3.19
C GLU A 382 -24.14 -22.08 -2.07
N ALA A 383 -25.34 -22.61 -2.35
CA ALA A 383 -26.10 -23.38 -1.40
C ALA A 383 -25.37 -24.66 -0.97
N LEU A 384 -24.80 -25.41 -1.92
CA LEU A 384 -23.98 -26.58 -1.60
C LEU A 384 -22.73 -26.20 -0.80
N TYR A 385 -22.04 -25.14 -1.19
CA TYR A 385 -20.86 -24.66 -0.46
C TYR A 385 -21.21 -24.36 0.99
N ARG A 386 -22.29 -23.62 1.26
CA ARG A 386 -22.76 -23.31 2.63
C ARG A 386 -23.18 -24.55 3.39
N ALA A 387 -23.90 -25.49 2.76
CA ALA A 387 -24.30 -26.73 3.40
C ALA A 387 -23.06 -27.56 3.82
N GLY A 388 -22.08 -27.70 2.92
CA GLY A 388 -20.83 -28.39 3.20
C GLY A 388 -20.03 -27.73 4.33
N PHE A 389 -19.91 -26.38 4.29
CA PHE A 389 -19.23 -25.62 5.33
C PHE A 389 -19.89 -25.80 6.71
N LEU A 390 -21.22 -25.74 6.78
CA LEU A 390 -21.96 -25.96 8.04
C LEU A 390 -21.81 -27.39 8.55
N ARG A 391 -21.76 -28.41 7.66
CA ARG A 391 -21.48 -29.80 8.07
C ARG A 391 -20.06 -29.94 8.62
N ALA A 392 -19.07 -29.32 7.97
CA ALA A 392 -17.68 -29.32 8.44
C ALA A 392 -17.56 -28.67 9.81
N SER A 393 -18.11 -27.48 9.97
CA SER A 393 -18.11 -26.71 11.22
C SER A 393 -18.83 -27.42 12.36
N ASN A 394 -19.81 -28.27 12.04
CA ASN A 394 -20.60 -29.02 13.01
C ASN A 394 -20.02 -30.44 13.31
N GLY A 395 -18.76 -30.68 12.92
CA GLY A 395 -18.02 -31.90 13.23
C GLY A 395 -18.42 -33.13 12.39
N ASN A 396 -18.98 -32.93 11.20
CA ASN A 396 -19.37 -34.01 10.28
C ASN A 396 -18.51 -34.01 8.99
N PRO A 397 -17.20 -34.29 9.08
CA PRO A 397 -16.28 -34.17 7.97
C PRO A 397 -16.62 -35.09 6.79
N GLY A 398 -17.21 -36.26 7.02
CA GLY A 398 -17.63 -37.21 5.97
C GLY A 398 -18.74 -36.63 5.10
N GLU A 399 -19.81 -36.13 5.72
CA GLU A 399 -20.93 -35.49 4.99
C GLU A 399 -20.49 -34.23 4.29
N ALA A 400 -19.64 -33.41 4.94
CA ALA A 400 -19.09 -32.21 4.34
C ALA A 400 -18.34 -32.51 3.04
N ARG A 401 -17.45 -33.50 3.04
CA ARG A 401 -16.72 -33.94 1.83
C ARG A 401 -17.65 -34.38 0.72
N THR A 402 -18.65 -35.18 1.03
CA THR A 402 -19.64 -35.64 0.02
C THR A 402 -20.39 -34.46 -0.62
N ILE A 403 -20.72 -33.43 0.18
CA ILE A 403 -21.38 -32.22 -0.35
C ILE A 403 -20.43 -31.42 -1.24
N PHE A 404 -19.16 -31.28 -0.85
CA PHE A 404 -18.17 -30.56 -1.66
C PHE A 404 -17.82 -31.34 -2.95
N GLU A 405 -17.74 -32.66 -2.93
CA GLU A 405 -17.60 -33.50 -4.13
C GLU A 405 -18.78 -33.25 -5.08
N ARG A 406 -20.02 -33.30 -4.56
CA ARG A 406 -21.22 -32.99 -5.36
C ARG A 406 -21.18 -31.57 -5.94
N LEU A 407 -20.65 -30.59 -5.19
CA LEU A 407 -20.49 -29.22 -5.67
C LEU A 407 -19.51 -29.18 -6.86
N ALA A 408 -18.36 -29.81 -6.74
CA ALA A 408 -17.36 -29.86 -7.81
C ALA A 408 -17.88 -30.60 -9.04
N ASP A 409 -18.57 -31.73 -8.87
CA ASP A 409 -19.14 -32.51 -9.96
C ASP A 409 -20.24 -31.77 -10.73
N ASN A 410 -21.12 -31.07 -10.02
CA ASN A 410 -22.30 -30.46 -10.64
C ASN A 410 -22.06 -29.01 -11.12
N TYR A 411 -21.08 -28.31 -10.52
CA TYR A 411 -20.81 -26.89 -10.79
C TYR A 411 -19.30 -26.63 -10.95
N PRO A 412 -18.58 -27.38 -11.81
CA PRO A 412 -17.11 -27.32 -11.87
C PRO A 412 -16.55 -25.94 -12.21
N ASP A 413 -17.31 -25.13 -12.95
CA ASP A 413 -16.89 -23.78 -13.37
C ASP A 413 -17.18 -22.71 -12.30
N SER A 414 -17.78 -23.06 -11.17
CA SER A 414 -18.06 -22.12 -10.08
C SER A 414 -16.81 -21.88 -9.24
N THR A 415 -16.64 -20.65 -8.76
CA THR A 415 -15.57 -20.33 -7.77
C THR A 415 -15.72 -21.15 -6.49
N GLN A 416 -16.95 -21.47 -6.10
CA GLN A 416 -17.28 -22.30 -4.95
C GLN A 416 -16.78 -23.74 -5.08
N ALA A 417 -16.64 -24.28 -6.30
CA ALA A 417 -16.13 -25.63 -6.52
C ALA A 417 -14.68 -25.77 -6.03
N ILE A 418 -13.81 -24.84 -6.44
CA ILE A 418 -12.40 -24.83 -6.02
C ILE A 418 -12.29 -24.63 -4.50
N ASP A 419 -13.02 -23.67 -3.94
CA ASP A 419 -13.02 -23.41 -2.50
C ASP A 419 -13.57 -24.60 -1.70
N GLY A 420 -14.61 -25.25 -2.20
CA GLY A 420 -15.18 -26.46 -1.63
C GLY A 420 -14.21 -27.62 -1.60
N LEU A 421 -13.45 -27.83 -2.69
CA LEU A 421 -12.41 -28.87 -2.75
C LEU A 421 -11.26 -28.58 -1.77
N PHE A 422 -10.84 -27.34 -1.58
CA PHE A 422 -9.87 -26.97 -0.54
C PHE A 422 -10.39 -27.31 0.87
N LEU A 423 -11.68 -27.06 1.14
CA LEU A 423 -12.30 -27.44 2.40
C LEU A 423 -12.42 -28.96 2.54
N ALA A 424 -12.81 -29.68 1.47
CA ALA A 424 -12.84 -31.14 1.46
C ALA A 424 -11.47 -31.75 1.78
N ALA A 425 -10.41 -31.20 1.19
CA ALA A 425 -9.04 -31.62 1.50
C ALA A 425 -8.69 -31.36 2.97
N THR A 426 -9.06 -30.20 3.51
CA THR A 426 -8.85 -29.87 4.92
C THR A 426 -9.59 -30.86 5.84
N GLU A 427 -10.85 -31.19 5.54
CA GLU A 427 -11.63 -32.17 6.32
C GLU A 427 -11.07 -33.61 6.20
N ALA A 428 -10.48 -33.94 5.05
CA ALA A 428 -9.79 -35.23 4.89
C ALA A 428 -8.51 -35.31 5.75
N ILE A 429 -7.71 -34.22 5.80
CA ILE A 429 -6.51 -34.12 6.66
C ILE A 429 -6.90 -34.28 8.15
N LYS A 430 -7.96 -33.64 8.62
CA LYS A 430 -8.42 -33.73 10.02
C LYS A 430 -8.70 -35.15 10.48
N VAL A 431 -9.13 -36.01 9.56
CA VAL A 431 -9.40 -37.42 9.84
C VAL A 431 -8.27 -38.36 9.38
N ASN A 432 -7.09 -37.84 9.07
CA ASN A 432 -5.92 -38.53 8.57
C ASN A 432 -6.14 -39.31 7.25
N ASP A 433 -7.11 -38.90 6.42
CA ASP A 433 -7.37 -39.46 5.10
C ASP A 433 -6.54 -38.68 4.04
N ASN A 434 -5.22 -38.88 4.13
CA ASN A 434 -4.27 -38.19 3.25
C ASN A 434 -4.47 -38.54 1.77
N ALA A 435 -4.99 -39.74 1.47
CA ALA A 435 -5.25 -40.15 0.10
C ALA A 435 -6.41 -39.37 -0.53
N ALA A 436 -7.48 -39.13 0.23
CA ALA A 436 -8.57 -38.29 -0.23
C ALA A 436 -8.13 -36.82 -0.36
N ALA A 437 -7.36 -36.30 0.61
CA ALA A 437 -6.83 -34.94 0.54
C ALA A 437 -5.98 -34.73 -0.72
N GLU A 438 -5.09 -35.67 -1.03
CA GLU A 438 -4.25 -35.57 -2.24
C GLU A 438 -5.08 -35.61 -3.51
N ARG A 439 -6.14 -36.41 -3.58
CA ARG A 439 -7.06 -36.43 -4.73
C ARG A 439 -7.73 -35.07 -4.94
N TYR A 440 -8.26 -34.46 -3.88
CA TYR A 440 -8.89 -33.13 -3.98
C TYR A 440 -7.89 -32.06 -4.40
N TYR A 441 -6.68 -32.02 -3.83
CA TYR A 441 -5.64 -31.10 -4.27
C TYR A 441 -5.20 -31.34 -5.72
N ALA A 442 -5.12 -32.59 -6.17
CA ALA A 442 -4.80 -32.91 -7.56
C ALA A 442 -5.89 -32.41 -8.52
N GLU A 443 -7.16 -32.54 -8.14
CA GLU A 443 -8.31 -32.02 -8.90
C GLU A 443 -8.27 -30.50 -9.00
N ILE A 444 -7.99 -29.80 -7.90
CA ILE A 444 -7.76 -28.34 -7.92
C ILE A 444 -6.58 -28.00 -8.84
N GLY A 445 -5.46 -28.73 -8.72
CA GLY A 445 -4.27 -28.52 -9.54
C GLY A 445 -4.50 -28.68 -11.03
N ALA A 446 -5.48 -29.53 -11.41
CA ALA A 446 -5.88 -29.72 -12.82
C ALA A 446 -6.83 -28.65 -13.34
N ASN A 447 -7.67 -28.05 -12.50
CA ASN A 447 -8.78 -27.18 -12.93
C ASN A 447 -8.54 -25.69 -12.58
N ALA A 448 -7.72 -25.36 -11.59
CA ALA A 448 -7.35 -24.00 -11.23
C ALA A 448 -6.15 -23.50 -12.03
N THR A 449 -5.89 -22.18 -11.95
CA THR A 449 -4.73 -21.53 -12.55
C THR A 449 -4.02 -20.64 -11.53
N GLY A 450 -2.78 -20.26 -11.81
CA GLY A 450 -2.03 -19.29 -11.03
C GLY A 450 -1.77 -19.75 -9.60
N GLU A 451 -2.05 -18.89 -8.63
CA GLU A 451 -1.69 -19.13 -7.22
C GLU A 451 -2.49 -20.27 -6.57
N GLN A 452 -3.77 -20.42 -6.89
CA GLN A 452 -4.59 -21.53 -6.40
C GLN A 452 -4.08 -22.88 -6.92
N GLN A 453 -3.70 -22.93 -8.19
CA GLN A 453 -3.05 -24.12 -8.77
C GLN A 453 -1.74 -24.44 -8.07
N ALA A 454 -0.87 -23.43 -7.89
CA ALA A 454 0.41 -23.61 -7.21
C ALA A 454 0.24 -24.09 -5.76
N GLN A 455 -0.74 -23.55 -5.03
CA GLN A 455 -1.08 -23.94 -3.69
C GLN A 455 -1.49 -25.42 -3.62
N ALA A 456 -2.39 -25.82 -4.50
CA ALA A 456 -2.87 -27.21 -4.52
C ALA A 456 -1.75 -28.19 -4.89
N LEU A 457 -0.98 -27.89 -5.94
CA LEU A 457 0.14 -28.74 -6.37
C LEU A 457 1.26 -28.82 -5.33
N LEU A 458 1.52 -27.75 -4.57
CA LEU A 458 2.43 -27.80 -3.44
C LEU A 458 1.98 -28.84 -2.40
N GLN A 459 0.67 -28.89 -2.09
CA GLN A 459 0.13 -29.87 -1.14
C GLN A 459 0.14 -31.29 -1.71
N VAL A 460 -0.15 -31.49 -2.99
CA VAL A 460 0.04 -32.81 -3.67
C VAL A 460 1.48 -33.28 -3.50
N GLY A 461 2.45 -32.42 -3.79
CA GLY A 461 3.87 -32.74 -3.64
C GLY A 461 4.25 -33.12 -2.21
N ARG A 462 3.74 -32.39 -1.21
CA ARG A 462 4.00 -32.68 0.21
C ARG A 462 3.40 -34.01 0.66
N LEU A 463 2.15 -34.28 0.28
CA LEU A 463 1.49 -35.54 0.61
C LEU A 463 2.15 -36.75 -0.09
N ALA A 464 2.54 -36.62 -1.36
CA ALA A 464 3.31 -37.58 -2.10
C ALA A 464 4.67 -37.88 -1.43
N LEU A 465 5.38 -36.84 -1.03
CA LEU A 465 6.65 -36.94 -0.31
C LEU A 465 6.48 -37.68 1.02
N PHE A 466 5.42 -37.38 1.78
CA PHE A 466 5.10 -38.01 3.06
C PHE A 466 4.87 -39.54 2.92
N ARG A 467 4.25 -40.00 1.82
CA ARG A 467 4.07 -41.44 1.55
C ARG A 467 5.27 -42.11 0.84
N GLY A 468 6.33 -41.34 0.53
CA GLY A 468 7.55 -41.82 -0.11
C GLY A 468 7.51 -41.88 -1.65
N ASP A 469 6.51 -41.25 -2.29
CA ASP A 469 6.43 -41.21 -3.75
C ASP A 469 7.15 -39.97 -4.28
N ASN A 470 8.46 -40.08 -4.42
CA ASN A 470 9.34 -38.99 -4.84
C ASN A 470 9.08 -38.54 -6.29
N GLN A 471 8.53 -39.41 -7.16
CA GLN A 471 8.28 -39.09 -8.56
C GLN A 471 7.10 -38.12 -8.68
N ILE A 472 5.96 -38.42 -8.03
CA ILE A 472 4.80 -37.56 -8.00
C ILE A 472 5.14 -36.26 -7.25
N ALA A 473 5.87 -36.33 -6.14
CA ALA A 473 6.28 -35.16 -5.38
C ALA A 473 7.11 -34.20 -6.24
N SER A 474 8.14 -34.68 -6.93
CA SER A 474 8.97 -33.85 -7.80
C SER A 474 8.18 -33.21 -8.94
N SER A 475 7.30 -33.99 -9.60
CA SER A 475 6.45 -33.47 -10.67
C SER A 475 5.50 -32.37 -10.18
N ALA A 476 4.84 -32.59 -9.04
CA ALA A 476 3.90 -31.62 -8.47
C ALA A 476 4.59 -30.33 -8.03
N PHE A 477 5.77 -30.40 -7.41
CA PHE A 477 6.55 -29.22 -7.04
C PHE A 477 7.02 -28.44 -8.27
N GLN A 478 7.46 -29.13 -9.35
CA GLN A 478 7.84 -28.44 -10.59
C GLN A 478 6.66 -27.68 -11.20
N GLN A 479 5.48 -28.30 -11.25
CA GLN A 479 4.26 -27.66 -11.75
C GLN A 479 3.85 -26.48 -10.84
N ALA A 480 3.93 -26.64 -9.52
CA ALA A 480 3.63 -25.54 -8.59
C ALA A 480 4.57 -24.34 -8.80
N ALA A 481 5.87 -24.61 -9.00
CA ALA A 481 6.88 -23.58 -9.26
C ALA A 481 6.64 -22.83 -10.57
N GLN A 482 6.04 -23.48 -11.58
CA GLN A 482 5.72 -22.89 -12.87
C GLN A 482 4.38 -22.14 -12.88
N ALA A 483 3.38 -22.65 -12.13
CA ALA A 483 2.03 -22.08 -12.12
C ALA A 483 1.98 -20.67 -11.54
N ALA A 484 2.79 -20.36 -10.54
CA ALA A 484 2.88 -19.03 -9.94
C ALA A 484 4.30 -18.74 -9.42
N PRO A 485 5.26 -18.45 -10.30
CA PRO A 485 6.68 -18.42 -9.95
C PRO A 485 7.05 -17.36 -8.91
N ASP A 486 6.37 -16.24 -8.86
CA ASP A 486 6.63 -15.14 -7.92
C ASP A 486 5.82 -15.27 -6.60
N SER A 487 4.92 -16.27 -6.50
CA SER A 487 4.11 -16.50 -5.30
C SER A 487 4.88 -17.24 -4.22
N TYR A 488 4.32 -17.21 -2.98
CA TYR A 488 4.77 -18.05 -1.88
C TYR A 488 4.83 -19.54 -2.27
N PHE A 489 3.78 -20.06 -2.90
CA PHE A 489 3.64 -21.47 -3.20
C PHE A 489 4.66 -21.94 -4.25
N GLY A 490 4.89 -21.13 -5.29
CA GLY A 490 5.93 -21.40 -6.30
C GLY A 490 7.33 -21.30 -5.72
N ALA A 491 7.60 -20.27 -4.91
CA ALA A 491 8.87 -20.09 -4.23
C ALA A 491 9.17 -21.27 -3.26
N ARG A 492 8.16 -21.68 -2.48
CA ARG A 492 8.31 -22.79 -1.54
C ARG A 492 8.52 -24.12 -2.25
N ALA A 493 7.84 -24.35 -3.36
CA ALA A 493 8.05 -25.54 -4.19
C ALA A 493 9.49 -25.61 -4.72
N ARG A 494 10.05 -24.49 -5.23
CA ARG A 494 11.46 -24.42 -5.65
C ARG A 494 12.43 -24.71 -4.50
N ASP A 495 12.16 -24.18 -3.31
CA ASP A 495 13.01 -24.44 -2.14
C ASP A 495 13.03 -25.93 -1.78
N ILE A 496 11.87 -26.59 -1.81
CA ILE A 496 11.79 -28.02 -1.56
C ILE A 496 12.56 -28.83 -2.62
N ILE A 497 12.38 -28.50 -3.90
CA ILE A 497 13.12 -29.16 -5.01
C ILE A 497 14.64 -29.05 -4.81
N ASN A 498 15.09 -27.87 -4.40
CA ASN A 498 16.51 -27.56 -4.22
C ASN A 498 17.04 -27.92 -2.84
N ASN A 499 16.22 -28.53 -1.98
CA ASN A 499 16.55 -28.87 -0.60
C ASN A 499 17.03 -27.66 0.22
N VAL A 500 16.41 -26.50 -0.02
CA VAL A 500 16.67 -25.26 0.72
C VAL A 500 15.65 -25.12 1.84
N PRO A 501 16.08 -24.88 3.09
CA PRO A 501 15.16 -24.64 4.19
C PRO A 501 14.38 -23.34 4.00
N PRO A 502 13.21 -23.16 4.64
CA PRO A 502 12.50 -21.89 4.61
C PRO A 502 13.39 -20.73 5.05
N PHE A 503 13.41 -19.63 4.29
CA PHE A 503 14.32 -18.51 4.50
C PHE A 503 15.80 -18.87 4.58
N GLY A 504 16.20 -19.96 3.91
CA GLY A 504 17.61 -20.41 3.89
C GLY A 504 18.51 -19.34 3.30
N ARG A 505 19.52 -18.93 4.09
CA ARG A 505 20.49 -17.91 3.66
C ARG A 505 21.40 -18.48 2.57
N PRO A 506 21.74 -17.72 1.51
CA PRO A 506 22.78 -18.11 0.58
C PRO A 506 24.15 -18.09 1.26
N ALA A 507 25.11 -18.84 0.71
CA ALA A 507 26.46 -18.91 1.27
C ALA A 507 27.17 -17.56 1.23
N THR A 508 26.97 -16.80 0.16
CA THR A 508 27.48 -15.44 -0.02
C THR A 508 26.43 -14.58 -0.73
N VAL A 509 26.56 -13.27 -0.60
CA VAL A 509 25.71 -12.29 -1.30
C VAL A 509 26.57 -11.32 -2.09
N GLN A 510 26.12 -10.96 -3.28
CA GLN A 510 26.75 -9.97 -4.13
C GLN A 510 25.78 -8.84 -4.42
N PHE A 511 26.15 -7.60 -4.08
CA PHE A 511 25.31 -6.43 -4.30
C PHE A 511 25.81 -5.52 -5.44
N PHE A 512 27.03 -5.73 -5.91
CA PHE A 512 27.64 -4.93 -6.98
C PHE A 512 27.82 -5.77 -8.23
N PHE A 513 27.36 -5.26 -9.37
CA PHE A 513 27.36 -5.92 -10.66
C PHE A 513 27.89 -4.99 -11.75
N ASP A 514 28.39 -5.57 -12.84
CA ASP A 514 28.72 -4.80 -14.05
C ASP A 514 27.42 -4.49 -14.82
N ASP A 515 26.91 -3.28 -14.62
CA ASP A 515 25.68 -2.82 -15.27
C ASP A 515 25.81 -2.80 -16.81
N GLY A 516 27.00 -2.62 -17.37
CA GLY A 516 27.19 -2.50 -18.82
C GLY A 516 26.76 -3.74 -19.60
N ALA A 517 27.19 -4.92 -19.17
CA ALA A 517 26.82 -6.20 -19.77
C ALA A 517 25.32 -6.50 -19.55
N LEU A 518 24.84 -6.22 -18.35
CA LEU A 518 23.43 -6.47 -17.97
C LEU A 518 22.44 -5.56 -18.73
N ILE A 519 22.81 -4.32 -19.00
CA ILE A 519 21.99 -3.40 -19.83
C ILE A 519 21.88 -3.94 -21.25
N GLN A 520 22.99 -4.41 -21.84
CA GLN A 520 22.96 -4.98 -23.19
C GLN A 520 22.06 -6.21 -23.30
N GLU A 521 22.08 -7.10 -22.30
CA GLU A 521 21.18 -8.26 -22.22
C GLU A 521 19.72 -7.80 -22.12
N ALA A 522 19.45 -6.85 -21.22
CA ALA A 522 18.08 -6.33 -21.02
C ALA A 522 17.52 -5.67 -22.28
N GLU A 523 18.33 -4.86 -22.97
CA GLU A 523 17.89 -4.21 -24.22
C GLU A 523 17.71 -5.19 -25.38
N ALA A 524 18.55 -6.23 -25.47
CA ALA A 524 18.34 -7.30 -26.46
C ALA A 524 17.02 -8.06 -26.19
N TRP A 525 16.72 -8.36 -24.94
CA TRP A 525 15.48 -8.99 -24.53
C TRP A 525 14.26 -8.10 -24.82
N LEU A 526 14.32 -6.81 -24.50
CA LEU A 526 13.26 -5.83 -24.79
C LEU A 526 12.95 -5.79 -26.30
N ARG A 527 13.97 -5.76 -27.15
CA ARG A 527 13.78 -5.80 -28.61
C ARG A 527 13.07 -7.07 -29.07
N ALA A 528 13.51 -8.21 -28.55
CA ALA A 528 12.93 -9.49 -28.93
C ALA A 528 11.49 -9.66 -28.44
N THR A 529 11.20 -9.24 -27.22
CA THR A 529 9.90 -9.42 -26.58
C THR A 529 8.84 -8.47 -27.12
N PHE A 530 9.19 -7.20 -27.33
CA PHE A 530 8.25 -6.15 -27.71
C PHE A 530 8.37 -5.68 -29.17
N GLY A 531 9.23 -6.31 -29.97
CA GLY A 531 9.42 -5.94 -31.38
C GLY A 531 10.00 -4.55 -31.60
N ILE A 532 10.82 -4.06 -30.65
CA ILE A 532 11.43 -2.73 -30.71
C ILE A 532 12.50 -2.70 -31.82
N THR A 533 12.31 -1.84 -32.79
CA THR A 533 13.21 -1.69 -33.95
C THR A 533 14.23 -0.55 -33.80
N GLN A 534 14.15 0.24 -32.73
CA GLN A 534 15.07 1.33 -32.44
C GLN A 534 16.52 0.81 -32.38
N GLU A 535 17.40 1.43 -33.16
CA GLU A 535 18.85 1.17 -33.13
C GLU A 535 19.53 1.96 -31.99
N GLY A 536 20.69 1.46 -31.55
CA GLY A 536 21.45 2.08 -30.46
C GLY A 536 20.89 1.80 -29.05
N PRO A 537 21.36 2.50 -28.01
CA PRO A 537 20.90 2.30 -26.62
C PRO A 537 19.41 2.63 -26.48
N LEU A 538 18.68 1.82 -25.69
CA LEU A 538 17.27 2.06 -25.38
C LEU A 538 17.05 2.93 -24.14
N TRP A 539 18.03 3.02 -23.24
CA TRP A 539 17.92 3.69 -21.94
C TRP A 539 17.78 5.22 -21.97
N PRO A 540 18.28 6.00 -22.98
CA PRO A 540 18.10 7.44 -22.97
C PRO A 540 16.65 7.84 -23.10
N LEU A 541 16.23 8.85 -22.35
CA LEU A 541 14.89 9.42 -22.48
C LEU A 541 14.71 10.05 -23.88
N PRO A 542 13.68 9.65 -24.63
CA PRO A 542 13.34 10.33 -25.88
C PRO A 542 12.77 11.73 -25.59
N GLU A 543 12.79 12.61 -26.59
CA GLU A 543 12.28 13.98 -26.47
C GLU A 543 10.81 14.00 -25.98
N SER A 544 10.00 13.03 -26.40
CA SER A 544 8.59 12.91 -25.98
C SER A 544 8.43 12.73 -24.46
N LEU A 545 9.31 11.97 -23.81
CA LEU A 545 9.31 11.83 -22.35
C LEU A 545 10.03 13.00 -21.67
N ALA A 546 11.19 13.42 -22.19
CA ALA A 546 11.97 14.48 -21.62
C ALA A 546 11.25 15.84 -21.61
N SER A 547 10.33 16.07 -22.56
CA SER A 547 9.48 17.27 -22.63
C SER A 547 8.11 17.12 -21.95
N ASP A 548 7.79 15.94 -21.35
CA ASP A 548 6.53 15.79 -20.62
C ASP A 548 6.50 16.69 -19.39
N ALA A 549 5.48 17.53 -19.33
CA ALA A 549 5.36 18.55 -18.29
C ALA A 549 5.34 17.95 -16.87
N ARG A 550 4.84 16.71 -16.70
CA ARG A 550 4.81 16.01 -15.40
C ARG A 550 6.22 15.57 -15.00
N LEU A 551 7.02 15.04 -15.95
CA LEU A 551 8.40 14.68 -15.67
C LEU A 551 9.22 15.90 -15.29
N ILE A 552 9.06 16.99 -16.02
CA ILE A 552 9.77 18.25 -15.78
C ILE A 552 9.41 18.81 -14.40
N ARG A 553 8.11 18.97 -14.10
CA ARG A 553 7.65 19.49 -12.80
C ARG A 553 8.01 18.55 -11.65
N GLY A 554 7.79 17.25 -11.81
CA GLY A 554 8.14 16.28 -10.80
C GLY A 554 9.63 16.27 -10.47
N THR A 555 10.51 16.39 -11.49
CA THR A 555 11.97 16.50 -11.29
C THR A 555 12.35 17.77 -10.55
N GLU A 556 11.72 18.89 -10.89
CA GLU A 556 11.96 20.17 -10.20
C GLU A 556 11.47 20.12 -8.74
N LEU A 557 10.28 19.55 -8.49
CA LEU A 557 9.76 19.31 -7.13
C LEU A 557 10.68 18.40 -6.32
N TRP A 558 11.20 17.34 -6.96
CA TRP A 558 12.15 16.43 -6.32
C TRP A 558 13.43 17.14 -5.90
N ALA A 559 13.95 18.02 -6.77
CA ALA A 559 15.16 18.80 -6.51
C ALA A 559 15.00 19.81 -5.36
N VAL A 560 13.80 20.33 -5.14
CA VAL A 560 13.46 21.21 -4.00
C VAL A 560 12.89 20.45 -2.80
N ALA A 561 13.02 19.13 -2.78
CA ALA A 561 12.60 18.26 -1.68
C ALA A 561 11.09 18.22 -1.40
N ALA A 562 10.25 18.65 -2.33
CA ALA A 562 8.80 18.53 -2.31
C ALA A 562 8.39 17.14 -2.85
N TYR A 563 8.75 16.08 -2.10
CA TYR A 563 8.70 14.69 -2.61
C TYR A 563 7.29 14.17 -2.83
N ASP A 564 6.34 14.49 -1.96
CA ASP A 564 4.96 14.02 -2.09
C ASP A 564 4.29 14.61 -3.34
N GLU A 565 4.56 15.89 -3.60
CA GLU A 565 4.09 16.58 -4.80
C GLU A 565 4.79 16.01 -6.06
N ALA A 566 6.09 15.75 -5.99
CA ALA A 566 6.85 15.15 -7.08
C ALA A 566 6.31 13.77 -7.46
N ARG A 567 6.04 12.90 -6.46
CA ARG A 567 5.48 11.56 -6.68
C ARG A 567 4.09 11.61 -7.31
N ALA A 568 3.28 12.60 -6.97
CA ALA A 568 1.99 12.76 -7.64
C ALA A 568 2.14 13.01 -9.15
N GLU A 569 3.13 13.82 -9.56
CA GLU A 569 3.46 14.03 -10.97
C GLU A 569 4.02 12.75 -11.62
N PHE A 570 4.93 12.05 -10.94
CA PHE A 570 5.53 10.81 -11.43
C PHE A 570 4.52 9.66 -11.53
N SER A 571 3.63 9.51 -10.54
CA SER A 571 2.58 8.48 -10.57
C SER A 571 1.63 8.64 -11.75
N ASP A 572 1.20 9.87 -12.03
CA ASP A 572 0.35 10.18 -13.20
C ASP A 572 1.08 9.87 -14.53
N LEU A 573 2.40 10.10 -14.57
CA LEU A 573 3.24 9.79 -15.72
C LEU A 573 3.36 8.27 -15.90
N ILE A 574 3.75 7.54 -14.84
CA ILE A 574 3.92 6.08 -14.85
C ILE A 574 2.63 5.38 -15.26
N GLY A 575 1.48 5.83 -14.74
CA GLY A 575 0.17 5.28 -15.11
C GLY A 575 -0.19 5.54 -16.58
N THR A 576 0.28 6.65 -17.16
CA THR A 576 0.05 6.93 -18.59
C THR A 576 0.82 5.97 -19.49
N TYR A 577 1.99 5.52 -19.08
CA TYR A 577 2.88 4.65 -19.85
C TYR A 577 2.94 3.21 -19.32
N GLU A 578 1.95 2.77 -18.52
CA GLU A 578 1.96 1.43 -17.93
C GLU A 578 2.00 0.29 -18.95
N ASP A 579 1.36 0.48 -20.13
CA ASP A 579 1.34 -0.48 -21.22
C ASP A 579 2.50 -0.28 -22.24
N ASP A 580 3.32 0.77 -22.09
CA ASP A 580 4.49 1.02 -22.94
C ASP A 580 5.76 0.54 -22.23
N ALA A 581 6.21 -0.68 -22.58
CA ALA A 581 7.37 -1.29 -21.96
C ALA A 581 8.68 -0.51 -22.18
N LEU A 582 8.85 0.15 -23.33
CA LEU A 582 10.06 0.95 -23.61
C LEU A 582 10.06 2.23 -22.79
N ALA A 583 8.96 2.97 -22.78
CA ALA A 583 8.83 4.16 -21.95
C ALA A 583 8.99 3.83 -20.46
N SER A 584 8.37 2.75 -19.98
CA SER A 584 8.51 2.27 -18.60
C SER A 584 9.95 1.90 -18.25
N TYR A 585 10.70 1.25 -19.16
CA TYR A 585 12.12 0.96 -18.95
C TYR A 585 12.96 2.23 -18.84
N GLN A 586 12.73 3.21 -19.70
CA GLN A 586 13.43 4.49 -19.69
C GLN A 586 13.14 5.28 -18.43
N LEU A 587 11.87 5.33 -18.00
CA LEU A 587 11.46 5.97 -16.76
C LEU A 587 12.05 5.26 -15.53
N ALA A 588 12.12 3.93 -15.49
CA ALA A 588 12.72 3.18 -14.39
C ALA A 588 14.19 3.57 -14.17
N ILE A 589 14.96 3.69 -15.25
CA ILE A 589 16.36 4.11 -15.18
C ILE A 589 16.48 5.57 -14.76
N TYR A 590 15.63 6.44 -15.30
CA TYR A 590 15.63 7.86 -14.94
C TYR A 590 15.34 8.07 -13.45
N PHE A 591 14.26 7.48 -12.94
CA PHE A 591 13.87 7.60 -11.53
C PHE A 591 14.94 7.01 -10.59
N ARG A 592 15.56 5.89 -10.96
CA ARG A 592 16.72 5.37 -10.22
C ARG A 592 17.84 6.40 -10.15
N GLY A 593 18.11 7.09 -11.25
CA GLY A 593 19.18 8.09 -11.38
C GLY A 593 18.99 9.30 -10.46
N ILE A 594 17.76 9.70 -10.21
CA ILE A 594 17.42 10.82 -9.30
C ILE A 594 17.06 10.37 -7.89
N ALA A 595 17.23 9.09 -7.56
CA ALA A 595 16.88 8.47 -6.28
C ALA A 595 15.35 8.49 -5.95
N ALA A 596 14.48 8.62 -6.95
CA ALA A 596 13.04 8.40 -6.84
C ALA A 596 12.75 6.88 -6.89
N TYR A 597 13.05 6.20 -5.79
CA TYR A 597 13.22 4.75 -5.78
C TYR A 597 11.92 3.98 -5.95
N GLN A 598 10.85 4.42 -5.31
CA GLN A 598 9.54 3.79 -5.46
C GLN A 598 9.03 3.90 -6.91
N ASP A 599 9.21 5.06 -7.53
CA ASP A 599 8.82 5.31 -8.91
C ASP A 599 9.61 4.44 -9.91
N SER A 600 10.92 4.23 -9.65
CA SER A 600 11.74 3.29 -10.41
C SER A 600 11.23 1.85 -10.31
N ILE A 601 10.82 1.42 -9.10
CA ILE A 601 10.27 0.07 -8.87
C ILE A 601 8.96 -0.13 -9.64
N PHE A 602 8.06 0.85 -9.63
CA PHE A 602 6.80 0.76 -10.35
C PHE A 602 7.01 0.72 -11.88
N ALA A 603 7.85 1.60 -12.40
CA ALA A 603 8.15 1.60 -13.83
C ALA A 603 8.83 0.29 -14.28
N ALA A 604 9.76 -0.27 -13.49
CA ALA A 604 10.35 -1.58 -13.79
C ALA A 604 9.33 -2.73 -13.68
N ALA A 605 8.36 -2.63 -12.76
CA ALA A 605 7.29 -3.61 -12.65
C ALA A 605 6.40 -3.62 -13.89
N ASN A 606 6.07 -2.46 -14.47
CA ASN A 606 5.28 -2.35 -15.70
C ASN A 606 5.93 -3.12 -16.86
N VAL A 607 7.26 -3.01 -17.02
CA VAL A 607 7.99 -3.76 -18.07
C VAL A 607 7.79 -5.27 -17.92
N ILE A 608 7.93 -5.79 -16.70
CA ILE A 608 7.81 -7.24 -16.43
C ILE A 608 6.36 -7.69 -16.60
N ILE A 609 5.39 -6.92 -16.10
CA ILE A 609 3.97 -7.22 -16.23
C ILE A 609 3.56 -7.24 -17.70
N ALA A 610 3.95 -6.25 -18.48
CA ALA A 610 3.64 -6.17 -19.91
C ALA A 610 4.23 -7.35 -20.72
N SER A 611 5.35 -7.91 -20.27
CA SER A 611 5.97 -9.08 -20.93
C SER A 611 5.27 -10.40 -20.63
N GLY A 612 4.48 -10.48 -19.55
CA GLY A 612 3.79 -11.71 -19.12
C GLY A 612 4.70 -12.77 -18.48
N VAL A 613 6.00 -12.47 -18.23
CA VAL A 613 6.92 -13.43 -17.60
C VAL A 613 7.05 -13.16 -16.10
N GLY A 614 7.55 -14.17 -15.35
CA GLY A 614 7.89 -13.98 -13.93
C GLY A 614 9.14 -13.09 -13.75
N THR A 615 9.29 -12.52 -12.55
CA THR A 615 10.42 -11.60 -12.26
C THR A 615 11.78 -12.24 -12.51
N LEU A 616 11.95 -13.52 -12.16
CA LEU A 616 13.22 -14.23 -12.34
C LEU A 616 13.48 -14.72 -13.78
N GLU A 617 12.48 -14.63 -14.65
CA GLU A 617 12.59 -14.94 -16.08
C GLU A 617 12.94 -13.69 -16.90
N ALA A 618 12.71 -12.51 -16.33
CA ALA A 618 13.14 -11.24 -16.91
C ALA A 618 14.67 -11.05 -16.75
N PRO A 619 15.29 -10.22 -17.61
CA PRO A 619 16.71 -9.90 -17.47
C PRO A 619 17.05 -9.36 -16.08
N ALA A 620 18.20 -9.79 -15.54
CA ALA A 620 18.60 -9.46 -14.18
C ALA A 620 18.67 -7.94 -13.91
N TYR A 621 19.00 -7.14 -14.91
CA TYR A 621 19.03 -5.68 -14.79
C TYR A 621 17.63 -5.09 -14.47
N ILE A 622 16.58 -5.55 -15.18
CA ILE A 622 15.20 -5.10 -14.95
C ILE A 622 14.66 -5.70 -13.66
N ALA A 623 14.90 -6.98 -13.41
CA ALA A 623 14.50 -7.66 -12.19
C ALA A 623 15.09 -6.98 -10.93
N ARG A 624 16.35 -6.52 -10.97
CA ARG A 624 17.00 -5.78 -9.88
C ARG A 624 16.49 -4.35 -9.73
N MET A 625 15.96 -3.70 -10.75
CA MET A 625 15.23 -2.44 -10.58
C MET A 625 13.89 -2.65 -9.89
N ARG A 626 13.20 -3.78 -10.15
CA ARG A 626 11.98 -4.16 -9.44
C ARG A 626 12.22 -4.61 -8.00
N TYR A 627 13.37 -5.29 -7.75
CA TYR A 627 13.82 -5.78 -6.43
C TYR A 627 15.20 -5.22 -6.09
N PRO A 628 15.30 -3.91 -5.82
CA PRO A 628 16.55 -3.24 -5.61
C PRO A 628 17.11 -3.42 -4.19
N VAL A 629 18.38 -3.01 -4.04
CA VAL A 629 19.09 -2.92 -2.76
C VAL A 629 19.42 -1.47 -2.44
N TYR A 630 18.43 -0.60 -2.47
CA TYR A 630 18.60 0.80 -2.14
C TYR A 630 18.94 1.00 -0.65
N TYR A 631 19.62 2.10 -0.30
CA TYR A 631 20.15 2.34 1.04
C TYR A 631 21.05 1.22 1.55
N LEU A 632 21.82 0.61 0.64
CA LEU A 632 22.61 -0.60 0.88
C LEU A 632 23.55 -0.47 2.08
N ASP A 633 24.28 0.63 2.21
CA ASP A 633 25.19 0.91 3.32
C ASP A 633 24.47 0.92 4.67
N VAL A 634 23.33 1.59 4.76
CA VAL A 634 22.50 1.65 5.98
C VAL A 634 21.93 0.28 6.35
N VAL A 635 21.40 -0.43 5.33
CA VAL A 635 20.84 -1.77 5.55
C VAL A 635 21.93 -2.76 5.98
N GLN A 636 23.11 -2.74 5.33
CA GLN A 636 24.23 -3.61 5.71
C GLN A 636 24.76 -3.29 7.11
N GLU A 637 24.89 -2.02 7.46
CA GLU A 637 25.33 -1.60 8.79
C GLU A 637 24.38 -2.13 9.87
N SER A 638 23.07 -1.89 9.71
CA SER A 638 22.05 -2.33 10.68
C SER A 638 21.94 -3.86 10.71
N ALA A 639 21.95 -4.52 9.54
CA ALA A 639 21.91 -5.98 9.45
C ALA A 639 23.10 -6.66 10.15
N ASN A 640 24.30 -6.10 10.00
CA ASN A 640 25.50 -6.58 10.68
C ASN A 640 25.42 -6.31 12.20
N ARG A 641 24.96 -5.12 12.62
CA ARG A 641 24.82 -4.73 14.03
C ARG A 641 23.91 -5.65 14.79
N TYR A 642 22.79 -6.02 14.21
CA TYR A 642 21.73 -6.85 14.83
C TYR A 642 21.75 -8.31 14.37
N ASN A 643 22.79 -8.74 13.59
CA ASN A 643 22.91 -10.09 13.06
C ASN A 643 21.66 -10.59 12.30
N VAL A 644 21.01 -9.70 11.58
CA VAL A 644 19.86 -10.00 10.71
C VAL A 644 20.37 -10.26 9.29
N ASP A 645 19.67 -11.12 8.54
CA ASP A 645 19.97 -11.34 7.13
C ASP A 645 19.65 -10.09 6.30
N PRO A 646 20.60 -9.47 5.58
CA PRO A 646 20.35 -8.28 4.78
C PRO A 646 19.31 -8.51 3.68
N LEU A 647 19.20 -9.72 3.10
CA LEU A 647 18.16 -10.02 2.11
C LEU A 647 16.76 -10.07 2.75
N LEU A 648 16.67 -10.50 4.00
CA LEU A 648 15.42 -10.44 4.76
C LEU A 648 15.03 -8.98 5.05
N MET A 649 16.01 -8.13 5.41
CA MET A 649 15.76 -6.68 5.59
C MET A 649 15.28 -6.02 4.30
N PHE A 650 15.89 -6.30 3.15
CA PHE A 650 15.42 -5.78 1.87
C PHE A 650 14.02 -6.27 1.52
N SER A 651 13.68 -7.52 1.83
CA SER A 651 12.35 -8.08 1.62
C SER A 651 11.30 -7.41 2.50
N LEU A 652 11.65 -7.14 3.76
CA LEU A 652 10.83 -6.39 4.70
C LEU A 652 10.58 -4.96 4.21
N ILE A 653 11.63 -4.18 3.95
CA ILE A 653 11.55 -2.79 3.47
C ILE A 653 10.73 -2.70 2.18
N ARG A 654 10.95 -3.65 1.25
CA ARG A 654 10.16 -3.71 0.02
C ARG A 654 8.66 -3.92 0.30
N HIS A 655 8.32 -4.79 1.26
CA HIS A 655 6.92 -5.03 1.62
C HIS A 655 6.30 -3.83 2.30
N GLU A 656 7.00 -3.24 3.26
CA GLU A 656 6.48 -2.20 4.13
C GLU A 656 6.30 -0.85 3.42
N SER A 657 7.25 -0.47 2.57
CA SER A 657 7.28 0.89 2.00
C SER A 657 7.63 0.98 0.52
N LEU A 658 8.05 -0.10 -0.13
CA LEU A 658 8.68 -0.01 -1.46
C LEU A 658 9.84 1.01 -1.49
N PHE A 659 10.62 1.05 -0.42
CA PHE A 659 11.74 2.00 -0.22
C PHE A 659 11.32 3.48 -0.12
N GLU A 660 10.05 3.75 0.20
CA GLU A 660 9.54 5.09 0.43
C GLU A 660 9.80 5.53 1.87
N THR A 661 10.61 6.58 2.03
CA THR A 661 11.06 7.04 3.34
C THR A 661 9.99 7.78 4.14
N THR A 662 9.03 8.39 3.45
CA THR A 662 7.92 9.13 4.07
C THR A 662 6.62 8.35 4.08
N ALA A 663 6.66 7.05 3.71
CA ALA A 663 5.48 6.20 3.74
C ALA A 663 4.81 6.22 5.13
N THR A 664 3.48 6.36 5.14
CA THR A 664 2.65 6.33 6.35
C THR A 664 1.46 5.42 6.15
N ALA A 665 0.97 4.79 7.24
CA ALA A 665 -0.22 3.97 7.21
C ALA A 665 -1.21 4.31 8.34
N ALA A 666 -2.36 3.63 8.38
CA ALA A 666 -3.51 4.02 9.18
C ALA A 666 -3.30 3.95 10.70
N ALA A 667 -2.41 3.08 11.20
CA ALA A 667 -2.09 2.99 12.62
C ALA A 667 -0.94 3.95 13.04
N GLY A 668 -0.50 4.81 12.13
CA GLY A 668 0.56 5.78 12.35
C GLY A 668 1.96 5.23 12.09
N GLU A 669 2.06 4.14 11.33
CA GLU A 669 3.33 3.61 10.85
C GLU A 669 4.06 4.65 9.99
N VAL A 670 5.39 4.73 10.09
CA VAL A 670 6.20 5.67 9.32
C VAL A 670 7.48 5.01 8.82
N GLY A 671 7.88 5.39 7.61
CA GLY A 671 9.21 5.16 7.05
C GLY A 671 9.41 3.77 6.44
N LEU A 672 10.68 3.43 6.21
CA LEU A 672 11.09 2.26 5.42
C LEU A 672 10.58 0.92 5.96
N THR A 673 10.44 0.79 7.27
CA THR A 673 10.08 -0.46 7.97
C THR A 673 8.74 -0.38 8.70
N GLN A 674 7.99 0.71 8.51
CA GLN A 674 6.61 0.90 8.97
C GLN A 674 6.40 0.54 10.47
N VAL A 675 7.26 1.06 11.34
CA VAL A 675 7.12 0.82 12.79
C VAL A 675 6.04 1.72 13.37
N ILE A 676 5.10 1.13 14.15
CA ILE A 676 4.01 1.87 14.80
C ILE A 676 4.52 2.74 15.96
N PRO A 677 3.80 3.83 16.36
CA PRO A 677 4.28 4.78 17.37
C PRO A 677 4.66 4.16 18.71
N THR A 678 3.87 3.19 19.20
CA THR A 678 4.13 2.54 20.50
C THR A 678 5.39 1.68 20.47
N THR A 679 5.59 0.92 19.39
CA THR A 679 6.80 0.11 19.21
C THR A 679 8.03 0.99 19.01
N ALA A 680 7.89 2.07 18.22
CA ALA A 680 8.98 3.00 18.00
C ALA A 680 9.45 3.72 19.27
N ALA A 681 8.51 4.11 20.15
CA ALA A 681 8.85 4.70 21.45
C ALA A 681 9.60 3.70 22.34
N TYR A 682 9.15 2.45 22.38
CA TYR A 682 9.84 1.37 23.09
C TYR A 682 11.28 1.18 22.56
N ILE A 683 11.47 1.09 21.26
CA ILE A 683 12.79 0.92 20.63
C ILE A 683 13.70 2.13 20.94
N ALA A 684 13.14 3.34 20.87
CA ALA A 684 13.90 4.55 21.17
C ALA A 684 14.42 4.55 22.61
N ASP A 685 13.63 4.07 23.59
CA ASP A 685 14.03 3.92 24.98
C ASP A 685 15.13 2.85 25.13
N GLU A 686 15.00 1.68 24.49
CA GLU A 686 16.01 0.62 24.54
C GLU A 686 17.34 1.03 23.91
N LEU A 687 17.29 1.79 22.80
CA LEU A 687 18.47 2.30 22.13
C LEU A 687 19.05 3.58 22.78
N ASN A 688 18.40 4.13 23.82
CA ASN A 688 18.72 5.43 24.43
C ASN A 688 18.79 6.54 23.37
N PHE A 689 17.84 6.57 22.44
CA PHE A 689 17.81 7.51 21.32
C PHE A 689 17.45 8.92 21.82
N SER A 690 18.41 9.84 21.77
CA SER A 690 18.24 11.20 22.28
C SER A 690 17.27 12.02 21.41
N ASN A 691 16.47 12.87 22.05
CA ASN A 691 15.52 13.77 21.35
C ASN A 691 14.55 13.05 20.41
N TRP A 692 14.08 11.87 20.81
CA TRP A 692 13.20 11.05 20.00
C TRP A 692 11.91 11.78 19.60
N GLN A 693 11.59 11.69 18.33
CA GLN A 693 10.32 12.09 17.73
C GLN A 693 9.93 11.05 16.69
N HIS A 694 8.66 10.69 16.63
CA HIS A 694 8.18 9.65 15.71
C HIS A 694 8.47 9.97 14.23
N SER A 695 8.46 11.24 13.84
CA SER A 695 8.81 11.71 12.49
C SER A 695 10.24 11.35 12.06
N LEU A 696 11.16 11.08 13.00
CA LEU A 696 12.53 10.68 12.68
C LEU A 696 12.59 9.32 11.95
N LEU A 697 11.55 8.48 12.04
CA LEU A 697 11.46 7.24 11.27
C LEU A 697 11.46 7.46 9.74
N SER A 698 11.13 8.67 9.27
CA SER A 698 11.25 9.03 7.86
C SER A 698 12.70 9.18 7.39
N ARG A 699 13.67 9.22 8.31
CA ARG A 699 15.10 9.19 7.99
C ARG A 699 15.52 7.75 7.72
N PRO A 700 16.08 7.43 6.53
CA PRO A 700 16.43 6.05 6.18
C PRO A 700 17.18 5.29 7.26
N TYR A 701 18.23 5.90 7.85
CA TYR A 701 19.04 5.23 8.86
C TYR A 701 18.25 4.91 10.14
N VAL A 702 17.34 5.79 10.57
CA VAL A 702 16.51 5.55 11.76
C VAL A 702 15.49 4.46 11.49
N GLY A 703 14.76 4.58 10.37
CA GLY A 703 13.75 3.59 9.99
C GLY A 703 14.34 2.19 9.84
N VAL A 704 15.50 2.06 9.19
CA VAL A 704 16.18 0.76 9.01
C VAL A 704 16.71 0.23 10.33
N GLU A 705 17.33 1.05 11.17
CA GLU A 705 17.86 0.62 12.47
C GLU A 705 16.75 0.12 13.39
N PHE A 706 15.62 0.83 13.47
CA PHE A 706 14.48 0.44 14.30
C PHE A 706 13.84 -0.86 13.80
N GLY A 707 13.66 -0.99 12.48
CA GLY A 707 13.16 -2.22 11.89
C GLY A 707 14.07 -3.43 12.11
N ALA A 708 15.39 -3.24 11.98
CA ALA A 708 16.38 -4.30 12.22
C ALA A 708 16.43 -4.73 13.68
N PHE A 709 16.39 -3.76 14.61
CA PHE A 709 16.31 -4.02 16.05
C PHE A 709 15.06 -4.86 16.40
N TYR A 710 13.88 -4.41 15.96
CA TYR A 710 12.64 -5.10 16.28
C TYR A 710 12.52 -6.48 15.62
N LEU A 711 13.08 -6.63 14.41
CA LEU A 711 13.14 -7.95 13.75
C LEU A 711 14.07 -8.89 14.51
N GLU A 712 15.22 -8.42 15.00
CA GLU A 712 16.14 -9.20 15.82
C GLU A 712 15.51 -9.65 17.13
N GLU A 713 14.83 -8.76 17.86
CA GLU A 713 14.10 -9.15 19.08
C GLU A 713 13.08 -10.26 18.81
N ASN A 714 12.32 -10.15 17.71
CA ASN A 714 11.39 -11.20 17.30
C ASN A 714 12.14 -12.48 16.91
N LEU A 715 13.24 -12.39 16.14
CA LEU A 715 14.03 -13.58 15.80
C LEU A 715 14.58 -14.29 17.05
N THR A 716 15.04 -13.55 18.02
CA THR A 716 15.52 -14.08 19.30
C THR A 716 14.39 -14.71 20.11
N LEU A 717 13.23 -14.04 20.22
CA LEU A 717 12.05 -14.56 20.92
C LEU A 717 11.53 -15.89 20.30
N PHE A 718 11.59 -16.01 18.98
CA PHE A 718 11.13 -17.17 18.22
C PHE A 718 12.24 -18.18 17.87
N GLU A 719 13.38 -18.14 18.59
CA GLU A 719 14.50 -19.07 18.45
C GLU A 719 15.00 -19.20 16.98
N GLY A 720 15.01 -18.10 16.24
CA GLY A 720 15.45 -18.05 14.84
C GLY A 720 14.40 -18.49 13.81
N ASN A 721 13.18 -18.81 14.23
CA ASN A 721 12.08 -19.11 13.29
C ASN A 721 11.61 -17.82 12.60
N VAL A 722 12.10 -17.56 11.38
CA VAL A 722 11.81 -16.34 10.62
C VAL A 722 10.32 -16.16 10.34
N THR A 723 9.60 -17.24 10.05
CA THR A 723 8.15 -17.19 9.78
C THR A 723 7.37 -16.69 11.00
N ALA A 724 7.71 -17.23 12.18
CA ALA A 724 7.10 -16.80 13.42
C ALA A 724 7.53 -15.37 13.80
N ALA A 725 8.80 -15.01 13.60
CA ALA A 725 9.31 -13.67 13.85
C ALA A 725 8.59 -12.60 12.99
N LEU A 726 8.38 -12.86 11.70
CA LEU A 726 7.62 -11.98 10.81
C LEU A 726 6.14 -11.86 11.23
N SER A 727 5.52 -12.96 11.69
CA SER A 727 4.16 -12.89 12.22
C SER A 727 4.08 -12.07 13.50
N GLY A 728 5.10 -12.16 14.36
CA GLY A 728 5.25 -11.33 15.56
C GLY A 728 5.47 -9.87 15.24
N TYR A 729 6.28 -9.58 14.23
CA TYR A 729 6.52 -8.22 13.73
C TYR A 729 5.21 -7.54 13.30
N ASN A 730 4.38 -8.23 12.52
CA ASN A 730 3.13 -7.70 11.97
C ASN A 730 1.96 -7.68 12.96
N ALA A 731 1.74 -8.78 13.72
CA ALA A 731 0.55 -8.94 14.56
C ALA A 731 0.84 -8.85 16.07
N GLY A 732 2.10 -8.66 16.42
CA GLY A 732 2.59 -8.66 17.79
C GLY A 732 3.07 -10.03 18.27
N PRO A 733 4.15 -10.07 19.08
CA PRO A 733 4.83 -11.30 19.46
C PRO A 733 3.96 -12.28 20.25
N GLY A 734 3.00 -11.80 21.05
CA GLY A 734 2.10 -12.66 21.82
C GLY A 734 1.21 -13.55 20.94
N ARG A 735 0.73 -13.06 19.82
CA ARG A 735 -0.03 -13.84 18.83
C ARG A 735 0.87 -14.84 18.12
N GLY A 736 2.06 -14.41 17.70
CA GLY A 736 3.04 -15.28 17.07
C GLY A 736 3.40 -16.49 17.93
N LEU A 737 3.61 -16.31 19.25
CA LEU A 737 3.87 -17.40 20.21
C LEU A 737 2.69 -18.38 20.28
N ASN A 738 1.45 -17.89 20.28
CA ASN A 738 0.28 -18.74 20.26
C ASN A 738 0.24 -19.61 19.00
N TRP A 739 0.43 -19.02 17.82
CA TRP A 739 0.46 -19.77 16.56
C TRP A 739 1.62 -20.77 16.49
N LEU A 740 2.80 -20.40 17.03
CA LEU A 740 3.96 -21.29 17.09
C LEU A 740 3.67 -22.53 17.95
N SER A 741 3.00 -22.35 19.08
CA SER A 741 2.61 -23.48 19.95
C SER A 741 1.66 -24.48 19.27
N LEU A 742 0.81 -24.01 18.34
CA LEU A 742 -0.11 -24.84 17.58
C LEU A 742 0.56 -25.63 16.44
N SER A 743 1.66 -25.09 15.89
CA SER A 743 2.37 -25.69 14.74
C SER A 743 3.47 -26.66 15.13
N GLY A 744 3.88 -26.68 16.38
CA GLY A 744 5.02 -27.49 16.81
C GLY A 744 6.34 -27.13 16.13
N GLY A 745 6.46 -25.93 15.56
CA GLY A 745 7.66 -25.44 14.86
C GLY A 745 7.74 -25.80 13.36
N ASP A 746 6.80 -26.56 12.82
CA ASP A 746 6.74 -26.82 11.37
C ASP A 746 6.34 -25.56 10.62
N HIS A 747 7.20 -25.10 9.68
CA HIS A 747 7.02 -23.86 8.94
C HIS A 747 5.73 -23.85 8.09
N ASP A 748 5.49 -24.94 7.36
CA ASP A 748 4.35 -25.01 6.46
C ASP A 748 3.03 -25.18 7.22
N LEU A 749 3.06 -25.86 8.36
CA LEU A 749 1.92 -25.96 9.28
C LEU A 749 1.69 -24.62 10.00
N PHE A 750 2.75 -23.92 10.40
CA PHE A 750 2.65 -22.61 11.06
C PHE A 750 1.79 -21.62 10.27
N LEU A 751 2.01 -21.52 8.96
CA LEU A 751 1.23 -20.63 8.12
C LEU A 751 -0.26 -20.94 8.13
N THR A 752 -0.65 -22.18 8.32
CA THR A 752 -2.06 -22.57 8.42
C THR A 752 -2.68 -22.25 9.79
N THR A 753 -1.85 -22.09 10.84
CA THR A 753 -2.33 -21.72 12.18
C THR A 753 -2.61 -20.23 12.32
N ILE A 754 -2.07 -19.39 11.44
CA ILE A 754 -2.33 -17.93 11.45
C ILE A 754 -3.78 -17.67 11.05
N ASP A 755 -4.62 -17.33 12.01
CA ASP A 755 -6.05 -17.04 11.82
C ASP A 755 -6.33 -15.64 11.26
N ILE A 756 -5.36 -14.71 11.34
CA ILE A 756 -5.43 -13.37 10.75
C ILE A 756 -4.95 -13.45 9.29
N SER A 757 -5.88 -13.34 8.35
CA SER A 757 -5.59 -13.47 6.91
C SER A 757 -4.56 -12.47 6.40
N SER A 758 -4.62 -11.21 6.87
CA SER A 758 -3.64 -10.17 6.50
C SER A 758 -2.22 -10.53 6.96
N THR A 759 -2.06 -11.05 8.18
CA THR A 759 -0.74 -11.47 8.69
C THR A 759 -0.22 -12.70 7.94
N ARG A 760 -1.09 -13.65 7.60
CA ARG A 760 -0.71 -14.80 6.78
C ARG A 760 -0.19 -14.37 5.42
N THR A 761 -0.94 -13.50 4.74
CA THR A 761 -0.55 -12.92 3.44
C THR A 761 0.76 -12.12 3.56
N TYR A 762 0.95 -11.39 4.66
CA TYR A 762 2.17 -10.64 4.94
C TYR A 762 3.40 -11.56 4.94
N VAL A 763 3.36 -12.63 5.73
CA VAL A 763 4.47 -13.60 5.82
C VAL A 763 4.71 -14.27 4.46
N GLN A 764 3.65 -14.67 3.77
CA GLN A 764 3.75 -15.30 2.45
C GLN A 764 4.40 -14.37 1.41
N ARG A 765 4.03 -13.09 1.39
CA ARG A 765 4.62 -12.09 0.47
C ARG A 765 6.10 -11.87 0.75
N ILE A 766 6.47 -11.70 2.02
CA ILE A 766 7.89 -11.51 2.37
C ILE A 766 8.71 -12.74 2.02
N TYR A 767 8.16 -13.95 2.19
CA TYR A 767 8.81 -15.19 1.74
C TYR A 767 9.06 -15.19 0.23
N GLY A 768 8.05 -14.82 -0.57
CA GLY A 768 8.20 -14.70 -2.02
C GLY A 768 9.27 -13.69 -2.41
N PHE A 769 9.27 -12.51 -1.77
CA PHE A 769 10.28 -11.47 -2.00
C PHE A 769 11.68 -11.95 -1.61
N TYR A 770 11.82 -12.59 -0.45
CA TYR A 770 13.09 -13.14 -0.02
C TYR A 770 13.65 -14.16 -1.02
N ASN A 771 12.79 -15.00 -1.58
CA ASN A 771 13.19 -15.98 -2.59
C ASN A 771 13.71 -15.30 -3.86
N ILE A 772 13.07 -14.21 -4.29
CA ILE A 772 13.52 -13.39 -5.43
C ILE A 772 14.84 -12.69 -5.11
N TYR A 773 14.96 -12.04 -3.95
CA TYR A 773 16.24 -11.42 -3.53
C TYR A 773 17.35 -12.44 -3.45
N ARG A 774 17.10 -13.61 -2.89
CA ARG A 774 18.08 -14.69 -2.83
C ARG A 774 18.53 -15.15 -4.22
N ALA A 775 17.60 -15.25 -5.18
CA ALA A 775 17.94 -15.61 -6.56
C ALA A 775 18.73 -14.53 -7.31
N LEU A 776 18.46 -13.25 -7.02
CA LEU A 776 19.10 -12.11 -7.71
C LEU A 776 20.45 -11.73 -7.12
N TYR A 777 20.67 -11.98 -5.82
CA TYR A 777 21.83 -11.47 -5.07
C TYR A 777 22.59 -12.57 -4.30
N GLY A 778 22.07 -13.78 -4.16
CA GLY A 778 22.75 -14.92 -3.55
C GLY A 778 23.66 -15.65 -4.54
N LEU A 779 24.81 -16.16 -4.03
CA LEU A 779 25.77 -16.99 -4.78
C LEU A 779 25.94 -18.35 -4.11
#